data_7dae16aa7bd74ec1436c0b678fddeac9
#
_entry.id   7dae16aa7bd74ec1436c0b678fddeac9
#
_cell.length_a   1.000
_cell.length_b   1.000
_cell.length_c   1.000
_cell.angle_alpha   90.00
_cell.angle_beta   90.00
_cell.angle_gamma   90.00
#
_symmetry.space_group_name_H-M   'P 1'
#
loop_
_entity.id
_entity.type
_entity.pdbx_description
1 polymer ?
#
loop_
_entity_poly.entity_id
_entity_poly.type
_entity_poly.pdbx_seq_one_letter_code
_entity_poly.pdbx_strand_id
1 'polypeptide(L)'
;GLAMQAYQTRALELIAHVAGLGRKYKLRLMCRLVKGAYWDAEIKRAQEMGMPHYPVFTHKHHTDVSYLACARALLEAPDAIYPQFATHNAATIAAILQMAAKTGAPFELQRLHGMGEGVYREVLKNPLVSCRVYAPVGAHRDLLAYLVRRLLENGANSSFVHQLADESVGMQELLISPLRLEPHASLPLPVNLFGAHEGARKNSTGLDLTVPAHREPLLAALATTSVPVVQEFEVKNIPGAYAACAASYQKWSKTDASVRAAILRQAADAMQERTPQLCALLAREAFKTWGDAVAEVREAVDFLRYYADEAQRIMQPVSCPTVHGAQAGFSYGVTGETNTLSLTARGVWVCISPWNFPLAIFAGQVAAALATGNTVLAKPAEQTPGVARAAVDILHAAGVPVDALQLLHGAGETVGAALVAQPGVAGVVFTGSTQVAKTINRALAAKDGAIVPLIAETGGINAMLVDSSALPEQVVDAVVASAFRSAGQRCSALRLLVVHEAIADGVIEMIQGAAQELVVGNPAQLSTDVGPVIDREAFEGIQRHIARLYSTSKVILAPATSAQAATENEANLIAPHAFEVQNIADVKAEIFGPVLQVVRWSGDPVEVIAQINALGYGLTLGIQTRIDSRARALAAAAHVGNIYINRNMIGAVVGVQPFGGEGLSGTGPKAGGPHYLVRFCAEQTVTVNTTAAGGNAALLAGAG
;
A
#
# COMPACT_ATOMS: atom_id res chain seq x y z
N GLY A 1 -26.29 -22.03 -7.23
CA GLY A 1 -26.81 -21.43 -5.99
C GLY A 1 -25.97 -20.24 -5.55
N LEU A 2 -26.55 -19.37 -4.74
CA LEU A 2 -25.89 -18.21 -4.15
C LEU A 2 -25.33 -18.59 -2.77
N ALA A 3 -24.15 -18.05 -2.39
CA ALA A 3 -23.61 -18.16 -1.05
C ALA A 3 -23.71 -16.80 -0.33
N MET A 4 -24.36 -16.79 0.84
CA MET A 4 -24.52 -15.63 1.71
C MET A 4 -23.60 -15.78 2.92
N GLN A 5 -22.85 -14.75 3.25
CA GLN A 5 -21.90 -14.75 4.34
C GLN A 5 -22.41 -13.82 5.48
N ALA A 6 -22.82 -14.41 6.59
CA ALA A 6 -23.47 -13.69 7.68
C ALA A 6 -22.56 -12.71 8.42
N TYR A 7 -21.22 -12.84 8.30
CA TYR A 7 -20.28 -11.88 8.89
C TYR A 7 -20.30 -10.50 8.21
N GLN A 8 -20.86 -10.41 6.99
CA GLN A 8 -21.02 -9.12 6.31
C GLN A 8 -22.15 -8.30 6.94
N THR A 9 -21.87 -7.04 7.20
CA THR A 9 -22.84 -6.12 7.86
C THR A 9 -24.10 -5.90 7.04
N ARG A 10 -24.06 -6.11 5.72
CA ARG A 10 -25.17 -5.97 4.77
C ARG A 10 -25.84 -7.28 4.36
N ALA A 11 -25.52 -8.40 5.02
CA ALA A 11 -26.02 -9.72 4.62
C ALA A 11 -27.56 -9.79 4.66
N LEU A 12 -28.20 -9.17 5.64
CA LEU A 12 -29.68 -9.18 5.77
C LEU A 12 -30.36 -8.39 4.63
N GLU A 13 -29.82 -7.22 4.26
CA GLU A 13 -30.32 -6.42 3.12
C GLU A 13 -30.17 -7.17 1.80
N LEU A 14 -29.05 -7.87 1.62
CA LEU A 14 -28.78 -8.67 0.44
C LEU A 14 -29.81 -9.84 0.30
N ILE A 15 -30.18 -10.49 1.40
CA ILE A 15 -31.21 -11.53 1.42
C ILE A 15 -32.56 -10.95 0.99
N ALA A 16 -32.93 -9.79 1.50
CA ALA A 16 -34.19 -9.11 1.09
C ALA A 16 -34.19 -8.77 -0.42
N HIS A 17 -33.04 -8.29 -0.93
CA HIS A 17 -32.88 -7.98 -2.36
C HIS A 17 -33.00 -9.27 -3.22
N VAL A 18 -32.33 -10.35 -2.85
CA VAL A 18 -32.38 -11.63 -3.57
C VAL A 18 -33.79 -12.22 -3.55
N ALA A 19 -34.52 -12.14 -2.41
CA ALA A 19 -35.93 -12.55 -2.34
C ALA A 19 -36.79 -11.72 -3.30
N GLY A 20 -36.55 -10.40 -3.38
CA GLY A 20 -37.22 -9.49 -4.32
C GLY A 20 -36.98 -9.89 -5.79
N LEU A 21 -35.72 -10.23 -6.14
CA LEU A 21 -35.39 -10.73 -7.49
C LEU A 21 -36.08 -12.05 -7.79
N GLY A 22 -36.07 -13.01 -6.85
CA GLY A 22 -36.77 -14.29 -6.97
C GLY A 22 -38.25 -14.09 -7.31
N ARG A 23 -38.93 -13.21 -6.57
CA ARG A 23 -40.35 -12.88 -6.82
C ARG A 23 -40.56 -12.20 -8.17
N LYS A 24 -39.72 -11.22 -8.51
CA LYS A 24 -39.80 -10.48 -9.78
C LYS A 24 -39.71 -11.40 -10.99
N TYR A 25 -38.77 -12.34 -10.94
CA TYR A 25 -38.52 -13.25 -12.06
C TYR A 25 -39.21 -14.62 -11.92
N LYS A 26 -40.04 -14.81 -10.87
CA LYS A 26 -40.72 -16.07 -10.58
C LYS A 26 -39.75 -17.25 -10.44
N LEU A 27 -38.62 -17.02 -9.80
CA LEU A 27 -37.58 -18.03 -9.57
C LEU A 27 -37.52 -18.37 -8.08
N ARG A 28 -37.19 -19.60 -7.79
CA ARG A 28 -36.84 -20.03 -6.44
C ARG A 28 -35.35 -20.28 -6.38
N LEU A 29 -34.63 -19.40 -5.71
CA LEU A 29 -33.17 -19.39 -5.68
C LEU A 29 -32.66 -20.23 -4.51
N MET A 30 -31.67 -21.09 -4.78
CA MET A 30 -30.97 -21.80 -3.70
C MET A 30 -29.94 -20.87 -3.06
N CYS A 31 -30.11 -20.58 -1.78
CA CYS A 31 -29.24 -19.67 -1.03
C CYS A 31 -28.58 -20.41 0.13
N ARG A 32 -27.26 -20.58 0.05
CA ARG A 32 -26.42 -21.17 1.08
C ARG A 32 -25.97 -20.11 2.07
N LEU A 33 -26.37 -20.26 3.33
CA LEU A 33 -25.92 -19.39 4.40
C LEU A 33 -24.71 -19.99 5.11
N VAL A 34 -23.64 -19.22 5.21
CA VAL A 34 -22.41 -19.51 5.96
C VAL A 34 -22.09 -18.37 6.90
N LYS A 35 -21.23 -18.59 7.92
CA LYS A 35 -20.76 -17.47 8.78
C LYS A 35 -19.84 -16.53 8.02
N GLY A 36 -18.82 -17.05 7.36
CA GLY A 36 -17.83 -16.33 6.57
C GLY A 36 -16.45 -16.97 6.74
N ALA A 37 -15.65 -16.97 5.68
CA ALA A 37 -14.39 -17.71 5.65
C ALA A 37 -13.15 -16.81 5.39
N TYR A 38 -13.32 -15.50 5.20
CA TYR A 38 -12.27 -14.59 4.76
C TYR A 38 -12.18 -13.34 5.65
N TRP A 39 -12.51 -13.48 6.93
CA TRP A 39 -12.62 -12.36 7.86
C TRP A 39 -11.34 -11.50 7.94
N ASP A 40 -10.19 -12.13 8.07
CA ASP A 40 -8.87 -11.50 8.13
C ASP A 40 -8.53 -10.71 6.85
N ALA A 41 -8.86 -11.27 5.69
CA ALA A 41 -8.67 -10.59 4.40
C ALA A 41 -9.56 -9.36 4.24
N GLU A 42 -10.83 -9.44 4.67
CA GLU A 42 -11.78 -8.31 4.65
C GLU A 42 -11.34 -7.19 5.60
N ILE A 43 -10.87 -7.54 6.80
CA ILE A 43 -10.32 -6.56 7.77
C ILE A 43 -9.09 -5.88 7.18
N LYS A 44 -8.10 -6.67 6.70
CA LYS A 44 -6.89 -6.16 6.10
C LYS A 44 -7.18 -5.22 4.92
N ARG A 45 -8.06 -5.63 4.00
CA ARG A 45 -8.44 -4.83 2.85
C ARG A 45 -9.07 -3.49 3.24
N ALA A 46 -9.97 -3.48 4.23
CA ALA A 46 -10.58 -2.25 4.72
C ALA A 46 -9.54 -1.29 5.32
N GLN A 47 -8.55 -1.81 6.04
CA GLN A 47 -7.44 -1.03 6.59
C GLN A 47 -6.52 -0.47 5.48
N GLU A 48 -6.11 -1.31 4.53
CA GLU A 48 -5.27 -0.91 3.40
C GLU A 48 -5.96 0.15 2.53
N MET A 49 -7.26 0.02 2.30
CA MET A 49 -8.07 0.98 1.54
C MET A 49 -8.44 2.23 2.33
N GLY A 50 -8.19 2.30 3.65
CA GLY A 50 -8.57 3.44 4.48
C GLY A 50 -10.08 3.65 4.56
N MET A 51 -10.87 2.57 4.60
CA MET A 51 -12.32 2.65 4.68
C MET A 51 -12.78 3.25 6.01
N PRO A 52 -13.94 3.91 6.07
CA PRO A 52 -14.45 4.48 7.33
C PRO A 52 -14.82 3.39 8.35
N HIS A 53 -15.25 2.24 7.86
CA HIS A 53 -15.70 1.11 8.68
C HIS A 53 -15.28 -0.22 8.04
N TYR A 54 -15.42 -1.30 8.80
CA TYR A 54 -15.25 -2.65 8.29
C TYR A 54 -16.52 -3.14 7.59
N PRO A 55 -16.43 -3.87 6.46
CA PRO A 55 -17.59 -4.47 5.79
C PRO A 55 -18.11 -5.69 6.52
N VAL A 56 -17.37 -6.19 7.52
CA VAL A 56 -17.67 -7.38 8.32
C VAL A 56 -17.73 -7.04 9.80
N PHE A 57 -18.48 -7.83 10.58
CA PHE A 57 -18.51 -7.70 12.03
C PHE A 57 -17.14 -8.03 12.63
N THR A 58 -16.70 -7.21 13.56
CA THR A 58 -15.40 -7.38 14.24
C THR A 58 -15.47 -8.32 15.45
N HIS A 59 -16.66 -8.61 15.94
CA HIS A 59 -16.91 -9.57 17.02
C HIS A 59 -17.63 -10.82 16.50
N LYS A 60 -17.13 -11.99 16.87
CA LYS A 60 -17.69 -13.27 16.43
C LYS A 60 -19.16 -13.43 16.82
N HIS A 61 -19.54 -13.05 18.05
CA HIS A 61 -20.93 -13.17 18.49
C HIS A 61 -21.90 -12.29 17.70
N HIS A 62 -21.46 -11.14 17.15
CA HIS A 62 -22.27 -10.35 16.22
C HIS A 62 -22.51 -11.11 14.90
N THR A 63 -21.52 -11.85 14.41
CA THR A 63 -21.70 -12.76 13.27
C THR A 63 -22.70 -13.87 13.59
N ASP A 64 -22.64 -14.42 14.80
CA ASP A 64 -23.58 -15.46 15.24
C ASP A 64 -25.02 -14.94 15.32
N VAL A 65 -25.23 -13.74 15.84
CA VAL A 65 -26.53 -13.05 15.85
C VAL A 65 -27.02 -12.79 14.42
N SER A 66 -26.15 -12.24 13.58
CA SER A 66 -26.45 -11.98 12.17
C SER A 66 -26.83 -13.27 11.43
N TYR A 67 -26.14 -14.37 11.70
CA TYR A 67 -26.46 -15.67 11.10
C TYR A 67 -27.89 -16.10 11.43
N LEU A 68 -28.31 -15.96 12.68
CA LEU A 68 -29.68 -16.32 13.10
C LEU A 68 -30.73 -15.38 12.47
N ALA A 69 -30.44 -14.09 12.36
CA ALA A 69 -31.32 -13.13 11.68
C ALA A 69 -31.45 -13.43 10.19
N CYS A 70 -30.33 -13.73 9.53
CA CYS A 70 -30.30 -14.15 8.11
C CYS A 70 -31.05 -15.48 7.91
N ALA A 71 -30.87 -16.45 8.80
CA ALA A 71 -31.57 -17.74 8.74
C ALA A 71 -33.09 -17.55 8.81
N ARG A 72 -33.56 -16.67 9.70
CA ARG A 72 -34.97 -16.31 9.80
C ARG A 72 -35.48 -15.68 8.51
N ALA A 73 -34.79 -14.68 8.00
CA ALA A 73 -35.18 -13.97 6.76
C ALA A 73 -35.26 -14.93 5.55
N LEU A 74 -34.34 -15.88 5.44
CA LEU A 74 -34.36 -16.91 4.40
C LEU A 74 -35.59 -17.85 4.54
N LEU A 75 -35.91 -18.26 5.76
CA LEU A 75 -37.08 -19.14 6.04
C LEU A 75 -38.42 -18.42 5.87
N GLU A 76 -38.46 -17.08 6.01
CA GLU A 76 -39.65 -16.25 5.81
C GLU A 76 -39.92 -15.94 4.32
N ALA A 77 -39.06 -16.39 3.40
CA ALA A 77 -39.20 -16.19 1.96
C ALA A 77 -39.26 -17.51 1.15
N PRO A 78 -40.10 -18.50 1.53
CA PRO A 78 -40.14 -19.83 0.89
C PRO A 78 -40.65 -19.82 -0.55
N ASP A 79 -41.32 -18.75 -0.93
CA ASP A 79 -41.82 -18.48 -2.29
C ASP A 79 -40.68 -18.13 -3.27
N ALA A 80 -39.61 -17.54 -2.80
CA ALA A 80 -38.48 -17.04 -3.61
C ALA A 80 -37.15 -17.73 -3.31
N ILE A 81 -36.98 -18.30 -2.12
CA ILE A 81 -35.71 -18.85 -1.65
C ILE A 81 -35.88 -20.31 -1.16
N TYR A 82 -34.91 -21.16 -1.51
CA TYR A 82 -34.67 -22.44 -0.87
C TYR A 82 -33.42 -22.34 -0.01
N PRO A 83 -33.57 -22.25 1.35
CA PRO A 83 -32.44 -22.08 2.25
C PRO A 83 -31.57 -23.33 2.38
N GLN A 84 -30.26 -23.14 2.39
CA GLN A 84 -29.25 -24.15 2.66
C GLN A 84 -28.36 -23.67 3.81
N PHE A 85 -28.44 -24.30 4.98
CA PHE A 85 -27.72 -23.84 6.17
C PHE A 85 -26.46 -24.67 6.40
N ALA A 86 -25.29 -24.06 6.16
CA ALA A 86 -23.99 -24.70 6.38
C ALA A 86 -23.47 -24.33 7.78
N THR A 87 -23.53 -25.27 8.73
CA THR A 87 -23.06 -25.09 10.10
C THR A 87 -22.78 -26.42 10.78
N HIS A 88 -21.82 -26.42 11.73
CA HIS A 88 -21.52 -27.55 12.61
C HIS A 88 -21.83 -27.22 14.07
N ASN A 89 -22.42 -26.06 14.37
CA ASN A 89 -22.77 -25.61 15.71
C ASN A 89 -24.16 -26.12 16.11
N ALA A 90 -24.23 -26.92 17.14
CA ALA A 90 -25.47 -27.57 17.59
C ALA A 90 -26.55 -26.56 18.02
N ALA A 91 -26.20 -25.50 18.74
CA ALA A 91 -27.14 -24.46 19.13
C ALA A 91 -27.72 -23.70 17.96
N THR A 92 -26.89 -23.41 16.92
CA THR A 92 -27.33 -22.80 15.67
C THR A 92 -28.31 -23.72 14.92
N ILE A 93 -28.00 -25.01 14.83
CA ILE A 93 -28.90 -26.02 14.20
C ILE A 93 -30.25 -26.07 14.96
N ALA A 94 -30.24 -26.16 16.28
CA ALA A 94 -31.45 -26.18 17.08
C ALA A 94 -32.32 -24.93 16.85
N ALA A 95 -31.71 -23.75 16.80
CA ALA A 95 -32.41 -22.50 16.50
C ALA A 95 -33.03 -22.50 15.09
N ILE A 96 -32.33 -23.01 14.09
CA ILE A 96 -32.85 -23.14 12.70
C ILE A 96 -34.07 -24.09 12.70
N LEU A 97 -33.97 -25.24 13.35
CA LEU A 97 -35.06 -26.20 13.41
C LEU A 97 -36.32 -25.61 14.07
N GLN A 98 -36.15 -24.82 15.13
CA GLN A 98 -37.26 -24.13 15.77
C GLN A 98 -37.89 -23.04 14.88
N MET A 99 -37.07 -22.27 14.16
CA MET A 99 -37.57 -21.27 13.23
C MET A 99 -38.28 -21.91 12.03
N ALA A 100 -37.72 -22.99 11.49
CA ALA A 100 -38.33 -23.73 10.37
C ALA A 100 -39.66 -24.38 10.76
N ALA A 101 -39.78 -24.92 11.98
CA ALA A 101 -41.04 -25.47 12.50
C ALA A 101 -42.16 -24.41 12.59
N LYS A 102 -41.81 -23.15 12.86
CA LYS A 102 -42.79 -22.03 12.89
C LYS A 102 -43.21 -21.56 11.50
N THR A 103 -42.30 -21.57 10.51
CA THR A 103 -42.59 -21.08 9.17
C THR A 103 -43.13 -22.16 8.23
N GLY A 104 -42.87 -23.44 8.51
CA GLY A 104 -43.16 -24.56 7.60
C GLY A 104 -42.32 -24.56 6.32
N ALA A 105 -41.30 -23.70 6.24
CA ALA A 105 -40.49 -23.54 5.05
C ALA A 105 -39.57 -24.76 4.82
N PRO A 106 -39.52 -25.32 3.61
CA PRO A 106 -38.56 -26.38 3.29
C PRO A 106 -37.12 -25.80 3.23
N PHE A 107 -36.17 -26.55 3.79
CA PHE A 107 -34.76 -26.18 3.82
C PHE A 107 -33.90 -27.44 3.83
N GLU A 108 -32.59 -27.28 3.66
CA GLU A 108 -31.60 -28.32 3.94
C GLU A 108 -30.49 -27.82 4.86
N LEU A 109 -29.97 -28.72 5.68
CA LEU A 109 -28.71 -28.53 6.38
C LEU A 109 -27.55 -28.98 5.48
N GLN A 110 -26.40 -28.35 5.64
CA GLN A 110 -25.19 -28.74 4.90
C GLN A 110 -24.02 -28.96 5.86
N ARG A 111 -23.30 -30.06 5.70
CA ARG A 111 -22.08 -30.33 6.46
C ARG A 111 -20.91 -30.71 5.55
N LEU A 112 -19.72 -30.40 5.98
CA LEU A 112 -18.49 -30.87 5.33
C LEU A 112 -18.25 -32.35 5.69
N HIS A 113 -17.85 -33.14 4.72
CA HIS A 113 -17.44 -34.54 4.93
C HIS A 113 -16.36 -34.64 6.02
N GLY A 114 -16.49 -35.60 6.92
CA GLY A 114 -15.58 -35.78 8.06
C GLY A 114 -15.78 -34.81 9.24
N MET A 115 -16.76 -33.90 9.20
CA MET A 115 -17.01 -32.93 10.29
C MET A 115 -18.43 -33.02 10.83
N GLY A 116 -18.58 -32.78 12.14
CA GLY A 116 -19.88 -32.67 12.81
C GLY A 116 -20.69 -33.97 12.89
N GLU A 117 -20.09 -35.13 12.71
CA GLU A 117 -20.80 -36.43 12.62
C GLU A 117 -21.67 -36.72 13.82
N GLY A 118 -21.18 -36.46 15.02
CA GLY A 118 -21.94 -36.67 16.26
C GLY A 118 -23.21 -35.84 16.33
N VAL A 119 -23.11 -34.54 16.02
CA VAL A 119 -24.25 -33.62 16.02
C VAL A 119 -25.27 -34.04 14.96
N TYR A 120 -24.82 -34.32 13.75
CA TYR A 120 -25.71 -34.69 12.63
C TYR A 120 -26.33 -36.05 12.78
N ARG A 121 -25.67 -37.00 13.48
CA ARG A 121 -26.27 -38.30 13.83
C ARG A 121 -27.53 -38.12 14.68
N GLU A 122 -27.53 -37.19 15.60
CA GLU A 122 -28.70 -36.89 16.44
C GLU A 122 -29.78 -36.12 15.66
N VAL A 123 -29.37 -35.09 14.92
CA VAL A 123 -30.29 -34.24 14.11
C VAL A 123 -31.04 -35.04 13.05
N LEU A 124 -30.38 -35.98 12.39
CA LEU A 124 -30.97 -36.81 11.32
C LEU A 124 -31.84 -37.96 11.80
N LYS A 125 -31.99 -38.14 13.10
CA LYS A 125 -33.05 -38.99 13.64
C LYS A 125 -34.45 -38.42 13.33
N ASN A 126 -34.54 -37.12 13.08
CA ASN A 126 -35.76 -36.49 12.59
C ASN A 126 -35.85 -36.65 11.06
N PRO A 127 -36.82 -37.48 10.52
CA PRO A 127 -36.93 -37.78 9.12
C PRO A 127 -37.35 -36.58 8.25
N LEU A 128 -37.80 -35.49 8.86
CA LEU A 128 -38.18 -34.25 8.15
C LEU A 128 -36.99 -33.33 7.85
N VAL A 129 -35.79 -33.65 8.37
CA VAL A 129 -34.58 -32.83 8.19
C VAL A 129 -33.74 -33.40 7.03
N SER A 130 -33.61 -32.64 5.97
CA SER A 130 -32.71 -32.97 4.86
C SER A 130 -31.28 -32.45 5.17
N CYS A 131 -30.28 -33.28 4.85
CA CYS A 131 -28.88 -32.91 4.98
C CYS A 131 -28.10 -33.26 3.71
N ARG A 132 -27.31 -32.30 3.20
CA ARG A 132 -26.35 -32.51 2.13
C ARG A 132 -24.94 -32.54 2.70
N VAL A 133 -24.19 -33.59 2.39
CA VAL A 133 -22.76 -33.69 2.69
C VAL A 133 -21.98 -33.24 1.46
N TYR A 134 -21.07 -32.32 1.61
CA TYR A 134 -20.18 -31.86 0.55
C TYR A 134 -18.72 -32.15 0.90
N ALA A 135 -17.93 -32.47 -0.13
CA ALA A 135 -16.50 -32.69 -0.03
C ALA A 135 -15.79 -32.02 -1.20
N PRO A 136 -14.62 -31.44 -1.00
CA PRO A 136 -13.79 -31.01 -2.12
C PRO A 136 -13.24 -32.24 -2.85
N VAL A 137 -13.16 -32.17 -4.18
CA VAL A 137 -12.62 -33.22 -5.04
C VAL A 137 -11.54 -32.61 -5.90
N GLY A 138 -10.34 -33.19 -5.89
CA GLY A 138 -9.20 -32.71 -6.65
C GLY A 138 -7.91 -33.42 -6.24
N ALA A 139 -6.79 -33.10 -6.89
CA ALA A 139 -5.49 -33.60 -6.50
C ALA A 139 -5.11 -33.09 -5.12
N HIS A 140 -4.36 -33.87 -4.35
CA HIS A 140 -3.93 -33.51 -3.00
C HIS A 140 -3.27 -32.14 -2.93
N ARG A 141 -2.44 -31.80 -3.89
CA ARG A 141 -1.76 -30.49 -3.99
C ARG A 141 -2.76 -29.33 -4.09
N ASP A 142 -3.82 -29.49 -4.87
CA ASP A 142 -4.80 -28.43 -5.14
C ASP A 142 -5.78 -28.25 -3.97
N LEU A 143 -6.02 -29.33 -3.21
CA LEU A 143 -6.92 -29.31 -2.04
C LEU A 143 -6.24 -28.79 -0.77
N LEU A 144 -4.91 -28.72 -0.73
CA LEU A 144 -4.17 -28.39 0.49
C LEU A 144 -4.57 -27.04 1.09
N ALA A 145 -4.67 -26.00 0.26
CA ALA A 145 -5.06 -24.66 0.72
C ALA A 145 -6.49 -24.61 1.29
N TYR A 146 -7.40 -25.36 0.67
CA TYR A 146 -8.77 -25.50 1.18
C TYR A 146 -8.80 -26.20 2.54
N LEU A 147 -8.07 -27.30 2.67
CA LEU A 147 -8.01 -28.10 3.92
C LEU A 147 -7.35 -27.33 5.06
N VAL A 148 -6.22 -26.65 4.80
CA VAL A 148 -5.53 -25.81 5.79
C VAL A 148 -6.49 -24.73 6.34
N ARG A 149 -7.24 -24.05 5.48
CA ARG A 149 -8.22 -23.04 5.92
C ARG A 149 -9.29 -23.65 6.82
N ARG A 150 -9.79 -24.85 6.48
CA ARG A 150 -10.77 -25.55 7.35
C ARG A 150 -10.17 -25.95 8.70
N LEU A 151 -8.92 -26.39 8.72
CA LEU A 151 -8.20 -26.69 9.96
C LEU A 151 -8.03 -25.45 10.84
N LEU A 152 -7.64 -24.32 10.25
CA LEU A 152 -7.50 -23.07 10.99
C LEU A 152 -8.84 -22.55 11.55
N GLU A 153 -9.91 -22.61 10.75
CA GLU A 153 -11.26 -22.24 11.24
C GLU A 153 -11.73 -23.10 12.42
N ASN A 154 -11.45 -24.39 12.40
CA ASN A 154 -11.88 -25.31 13.45
C ASN A 154 -10.94 -25.32 14.65
N GLY A 155 -9.66 -25.02 14.43
CA GLY A 155 -8.66 -24.90 15.50
C GLY A 155 -8.68 -23.55 16.23
N ALA A 156 -9.45 -22.57 15.75
CA ALA A 156 -9.57 -21.29 16.45
C ALA A 156 -10.26 -21.47 17.80
N ASN A 157 -9.71 -20.89 18.87
CA ASN A 157 -10.27 -20.96 20.23
C ASN A 157 -11.75 -20.55 20.32
N SER A 158 -12.20 -19.71 19.41
CA SER A 158 -13.60 -19.28 19.32
C SER A 158 -14.51 -20.22 18.53
N SER A 159 -13.98 -21.31 17.91
CA SER A 159 -14.81 -22.25 17.17
C SER A 159 -15.56 -23.17 18.10
N PHE A 160 -16.82 -23.48 17.78
CA PHE A 160 -17.63 -24.40 18.56
C PHE A 160 -17.00 -25.79 18.67
N VAL A 161 -16.35 -26.25 17.59
CA VAL A 161 -15.70 -27.57 17.56
C VAL A 161 -14.51 -27.61 18.53
N HIS A 162 -13.70 -26.54 18.56
CA HIS A 162 -12.57 -26.43 19.49
C HIS A 162 -13.07 -26.34 20.93
N GLN A 163 -14.04 -25.48 21.22
CA GLN A 163 -14.61 -25.32 22.55
C GLN A 163 -15.28 -26.58 23.06
N LEU A 164 -15.90 -27.37 22.19
CA LEU A 164 -16.50 -28.67 22.54
C LEU A 164 -15.45 -29.72 22.93
N ALA A 165 -14.24 -29.62 22.39
CA ALA A 165 -13.12 -30.50 22.68
C ALA A 165 -12.29 -30.03 23.89
N ASP A 166 -12.48 -28.81 24.35
CA ASP A 166 -11.79 -28.23 25.51
C ASP A 166 -12.53 -28.54 26.82
N GLU A 167 -11.96 -29.42 27.62
CA GLU A 167 -12.55 -29.83 28.91
C GLU A 167 -12.68 -28.67 29.92
N SER A 168 -11.99 -27.55 29.73
CA SER A 168 -12.10 -26.36 30.57
C SER A 168 -13.36 -25.54 30.30
N VAL A 169 -14.02 -25.72 29.15
CA VAL A 169 -15.21 -24.98 28.73
C VAL A 169 -16.47 -25.74 29.22
N GLY A 170 -17.22 -25.12 30.10
CA GLY A 170 -18.46 -25.72 30.64
C GLY A 170 -19.59 -25.79 29.62
N MET A 171 -20.41 -26.85 29.70
CA MET A 171 -21.58 -27.04 28.83
C MET A 171 -22.51 -25.81 28.82
N GLN A 172 -22.69 -25.15 29.94
CA GLN A 172 -23.54 -23.95 30.04
C GLN A 172 -22.95 -22.78 29.24
N GLU A 173 -21.64 -22.65 29.23
CA GLU A 173 -20.94 -21.60 28.46
C GLU A 173 -21.07 -21.81 26.93
N LEU A 174 -20.97 -23.06 26.49
CA LEU A 174 -21.19 -23.43 25.06
C LEU A 174 -22.62 -23.15 24.58
N LEU A 175 -23.59 -23.12 25.48
CA LEU A 175 -25.01 -22.91 25.17
C LEU A 175 -25.50 -21.49 25.42
N ILE A 176 -24.62 -20.57 25.84
CA ILE A 176 -24.99 -19.15 26.00
C ILE A 176 -25.45 -18.59 24.63
N SER A 177 -26.63 -17.96 24.66
CA SER A 177 -27.14 -17.27 23.49
C SER A 177 -26.16 -16.14 23.06
N PRO A 178 -25.81 -16.01 21.77
CA PRO A 178 -24.96 -14.94 21.29
C PRO A 178 -25.54 -13.54 21.59
N LEU A 179 -26.83 -13.42 21.84
CA LEU A 179 -27.50 -12.18 22.26
C LEU A 179 -27.17 -11.73 23.70
N ARG A 180 -26.57 -12.59 24.49
CA ARG A 180 -26.21 -12.32 25.90
C ARG A 180 -24.72 -12.11 26.10
N LEU A 181 -23.91 -12.22 25.02
CA LEU A 181 -22.48 -12.04 25.09
C LEU A 181 -22.13 -10.54 25.02
N GLU A 182 -21.33 -10.07 25.98
CA GLU A 182 -20.85 -8.70 26.00
C GLU A 182 -19.70 -8.53 24.99
N PRO A 183 -19.64 -7.39 24.27
CA PRO A 183 -18.52 -7.11 23.36
C PRO A 183 -17.24 -6.85 24.17
N HIS A 184 -16.17 -7.54 23.83
CA HIS A 184 -14.82 -7.25 24.31
C HIS A 184 -14.20 -6.08 23.52
N ALA A 185 -12.93 -5.70 23.84
CA ALA A 185 -12.21 -4.70 23.08
C ALA A 185 -12.21 -5.03 21.58
N SER A 186 -12.67 -4.07 20.77
CA SER A 186 -12.74 -4.24 19.31
C SER A 186 -11.44 -3.82 18.66
N LEU A 187 -11.25 -4.24 17.40
CA LEU A 187 -10.22 -3.68 16.53
C LEU A 187 -10.45 -2.17 16.37
N PRO A 188 -9.38 -1.34 16.35
CA PRO A 188 -9.53 0.07 16.04
C PRO A 188 -10.13 0.23 14.64
N LEU A 189 -10.93 1.26 14.44
CA LEU A 189 -11.40 1.60 13.09
C LEU A 189 -10.21 1.88 12.16
N PRO A 190 -10.34 1.64 10.84
CA PRO A 190 -9.23 1.89 9.89
C PRO A 190 -8.66 3.31 9.96
N VAL A 191 -9.46 4.33 10.27
CA VAL A 191 -8.99 5.72 10.48
C VAL A 191 -8.06 5.86 11.68
N ASN A 192 -8.20 5.01 12.69
CA ASN A 192 -7.41 5.00 13.93
C ASN A 192 -6.33 3.90 13.94
N LEU A 193 -5.93 3.43 12.77
CA LEU A 193 -4.95 2.33 12.61
C LEU A 193 -3.62 2.61 13.31
N PHE A 194 -3.21 3.88 13.40
CA PHE A 194 -1.94 4.32 14.02
C PHE A 194 -2.07 4.78 15.46
N GLY A 195 -3.23 4.67 16.06
CA GLY A 195 -3.51 5.01 17.44
C GLY A 195 -4.89 5.66 17.60
N ALA A 196 -5.50 5.42 18.78
CA ALA A 196 -6.82 5.95 19.10
C ALA A 196 -6.79 7.09 20.13
N HIS A 197 -5.59 7.47 20.65
CA HIS A 197 -5.43 8.58 21.58
C HIS A 197 -5.46 9.94 20.86
N GLU A 198 -5.79 10.98 21.58
CA GLU A 198 -5.78 12.34 21.07
C GLU A 198 -4.37 12.71 20.56
N GLY A 199 -4.28 13.27 19.36
CA GLY A 199 -3.01 13.57 18.70
C GLY A 199 -2.36 12.43 17.93
N ALA A 200 -2.92 11.20 17.97
CA ALA A 200 -2.43 10.11 17.13
C ALA A 200 -2.64 10.41 15.64
N ARG A 201 -1.68 9.98 14.82
CA ARG A 201 -1.78 10.10 13.36
C ARG A 201 -3.02 9.36 12.85
N LYS A 202 -3.88 10.07 12.15
CA LYS A 202 -5.03 9.45 11.46
C LYS A 202 -4.57 8.85 10.14
N ASN A 203 -5.05 7.65 9.83
CA ASN A 203 -4.92 7.07 8.50
C ASN A 203 -5.70 7.92 7.49
N SER A 204 -5.18 8.06 6.27
CA SER A 204 -5.87 8.76 5.19
C SER A 204 -7.15 8.03 4.78
N THR A 205 -8.20 8.77 4.48
CA THR A 205 -9.49 8.21 4.07
C THR A 205 -9.43 7.74 2.62
N GLY A 206 -9.86 6.51 2.37
CA GLY A 206 -10.01 5.95 1.04
C GLY A 206 -11.46 5.91 0.56
N LEU A 207 -11.63 5.48 -0.69
CA LEU A 207 -12.92 5.43 -1.37
C LEU A 207 -13.16 4.03 -1.94
N ASP A 208 -14.34 3.48 -1.72
CA ASP A 208 -14.83 2.30 -2.41
C ASP A 208 -15.53 2.73 -3.70
N LEU A 209 -14.86 2.55 -4.84
CA LEU A 209 -15.37 2.97 -6.15
C LEU A 209 -16.57 2.15 -6.63
N THR A 210 -16.92 1.06 -5.96
CA THR A 210 -18.16 0.31 -6.24
C THR A 210 -19.40 1.03 -5.70
N VAL A 211 -19.20 1.92 -4.70
CA VAL A 211 -20.26 2.69 -4.06
C VAL A 211 -20.50 4.00 -4.82
N PRO A 212 -21.71 4.25 -5.34
CA PRO A 212 -22.03 5.47 -6.10
C PRO A 212 -21.66 6.76 -5.35
N ALA A 213 -22.01 6.87 -4.07
CA ALA A 213 -21.73 8.05 -3.25
C ALA A 213 -20.20 8.38 -3.14
N HIS A 214 -19.32 7.41 -3.34
CA HIS A 214 -17.87 7.62 -3.35
C HIS A 214 -17.35 8.00 -4.75
N ARG A 215 -17.89 7.39 -5.81
CA ARG A 215 -17.38 7.61 -7.18
C ARG A 215 -17.99 8.82 -7.88
N GLU A 216 -19.27 9.15 -7.62
CA GLU A 216 -19.95 10.27 -8.30
C GLU A 216 -19.26 11.62 -8.09
N PRO A 217 -18.76 11.98 -6.89
CA PRO A 217 -17.97 13.20 -6.71
C PRO A 217 -16.69 13.24 -7.56
N LEU A 218 -16.02 12.09 -7.76
CA LEU A 218 -14.83 11.99 -8.62
C LEU A 218 -15.18 12.27 -10.09
N LEU A 219 -16.25 11.66 -10.59
CA LEU A 219 -16.71 11.84 -11.96
C LEU A 219 -17.19 13.28 -12.21
N ALA A 220 -17.88 13.88 -11.26
CA ALA A 220 -18.29 15.29 -11.32
C ALA A 220 -17.08 16.24 -11.32
N ALA A 221 -16.08 15.98 -10.48
CA ALA A 221 -14.85 16.76 -10.47
C ALA A 221 -14.08 16.65 -11.79
N LEU A 222 -14.05 15.47 -12.41
CA LEU A 222 -13.42 15.31 -13.72
C LEU A 222 -14.05 16.24 -14.77
N ALA A 223 -15.36 16.43 -14.76
CA ALA A 223 -16.03 17.30 -15.72
C ALA A 223 -15.71 18.79 -15.54
N THR A 224 -15.38 19.22 -14.32
CA THR A 224 -15.23 20.64 -13.96
C THR A 224 -13.79 21.08 -13.70
N THR A 225 -12.87 20.15 -13.39
CA THR A 225 -11.49 20.49 -13.06
C THR A 225 -10.67 20.66 -14.34
N SER A 226 -10.03 21.79 -14.53
CA SER A 226 -9.01 22.03 -15.57
C SER A 226 -7.62 21.88 -14.98
N VAL A 227 -6.67 21.43 -15.82
CA VAL A 227 -5.26 21.39 -15.43
C VAL A 227 -4.72 22.81 -15.40
N PRO A 228 -4.15 23.28 -14.28
CA PRO A 228 -3.54 24.61 -14.23
C PRO A 228 -2.38 24.74 -15.23
N VAL A 229 -2.35 25.87 -15.95
CA VAL A 229 -1.20 26.20 -16.80
C VAL A 229 -0.07 26.73 -15.93
N VAL A 230 1.07 26.06 -15.95
CA VAL A 230 2.27 26.49 -15.23
C VAL A 230 3.31 26.94 -16.24
N GLN A 231 3.72 28.19 -16.17
CA GLN A 231 4.75 28.71 -17.07
C GLN A 231 6.12 28.15 -16.72
N GLU A 232 6.97 27.94 -17.71
CA GLU A 232 8.36 27.57 -17.49
C GLU A 232 9.11 28.67 -16.75
N PHE A 233 9.91 28.25 -15.77
CA PHE A 233 10.71 29.18 -14.99
C PHE A 233 12.00 29.54 -15.74
N GLU A 234 12.24 30.83 -15.93
CA GLU A 234 13.45 31.28 -16.62
C GLU A 234 14.70 31.03 -15.80
N VAL A 235 15.67 30.33 -16.34
CA VAL A 235 16.93 29.96 -15.68
C VAL A 235 17.67 31.18 -15.07
N LYS A 236 17.62 32.36 -15.74
CA LYS A 236 18.24 33.60 -15.27
C LYS A 236 17.66 34.09 -13.93
N ASN A 237 16.45 33.66 -13.55
CA ASN A 237 15.76 34.07 -12.32
C ASN A 237 16.03 33.11 -11.13
N ILE A 238 16.72 31.97 -11.33
CA ILE A 238 17.05 31.00 -10.27
C ILE A 238 17.84 31.64 -9.13
N PRO A 239 18.87 32.49 -9.34
CA PRO A 239 19.55 33.17 -8.25
C PRO A 239 18.63 34.03 -7.39
N GLY A 240 17.62 34.68 -7.99
CA GLY A 240 16.60 35.45 -7.26
C GLY A 240 15.68 34.57 -6.41
N ALA A 241 15.21 33.47 -6.99
CA ALA A 241 14.40 32.48 -6.26
C ALA A 241 15.18 31.86 -5.08
N TYR A 242 16.45 31.53 -5.29
CA TYR A 242 17.33 31.06 -4.23
C TYR A 242 17.50 32.11 -3.10
N ALA A 243 17.77 33.38 -3.47
CA ALA A 243 17.93 34.46 -2.50
C ALA A 243 16.68 34.67 -1.63
N ALA A 244 15.50 34.60 -2.23
CA ALA A 244 14.22 34.67 -1.50
C ALA A 244 14.05 33.48 -0.53
N CYS A 245 14.32 32.23 -0.97
CA CYS A 245 14.32 31.08 -0.09
C CYS A 245 15.35 31.18 1.03
N ALA A 246 16.56 31.67 0.77
CA ALA A 246 17.60 31.86 1.77
C ALA A 246 17.25 32.95 2.81
N ALA A 247 16.56 33.99 2.37
CA ALA A 247 16.03 35.00 3.28
C ALA A 247 14.90 34.46 4.18
N SER A 248 13.98 33.70 3.57
CA SER A 248 12.87 33.04 4.28
C SER A 248 13.38 32.00 5.28
N TYR A 249 14.45 31.28 4.96
CA TYR A 249 15.10 30.31 5.84
C TYR A 249 15.44 30.88 7.21
N GLN A 250 15.88 32.13 7.28
CA GLN A 250 16.26 32.79 8.55
C GLN A 250 15.12 32.87 9.58
N LYS A 251 13.88 32.87 9.09
CA LYS A 251 12.66 32.86 9.92
C LYS A 251 12.10 31.46 10.07
N TRP A 252 11.95 30.72 8.93
CA TRP A 252 11.33 29.42 8.90
C TRP A 252 12.08 28.39 9.74
N SER A 253 13.41 28.36 9.72
CA SER A 253 14.24 27.46 10.53
C SER A 253 14.09 27.66 12.02
N LYS A 254 13.74 28.88 12.45
CA LYS A 254 13.51 29.25 13.86
C LYS A 254 12.05 29.07 14.29
N THR A 255 11.13 28.82 13.36
CA THR A 255 9.74 28.48 13.69
C THR A 255 9.71 27.15 14.44
N ASP A 256 8.96 27.09 15.52
CA ASP A 256 8.84 25.88 16.33
C ASP A 256 8.40 24.68 15.49
N ALA A 257 8.98 23.50 15.77
CA ALA A 257 8.64 22.28 15.06
C ALA A 257 7.16 21.92 15.18
N SER A 258 6.52 22.23 16.29
CA SER A 258 5.08 22.03 16.51
C SER A 258 4.22 22.89 15.59
N VAL A 259 4.64 24.13 15.32
CA VAL A 259 3.95 25.04 14.40
C VAL A 259 4.08 24.56 12.96
N ARG A 260 5.30 24.18 12.54
CA ARG A 260 5.51 23.59 11.20
C ARG A 260 4.70 22.31 11.01
N ALA A 261 4.65 21.45 12.04
CA ALA A 261 3.86 20.24 12.04
C ALA A 261 2.36 20.52 11.92
N ALA A 262 1.85 21.53 12.63
CA ALA A 262 0.45 21.94 12.54
C ALA A 262 0.07 22.41 11.12
N ILE A 263 0.93 23.20 10.48
CA ILE A 263 0.76 23.65 9.09
C ILE A 263 0.68 22.44 8.12
N LEU A 264 1.58 21.46 8.28
CA LEU A 264 1.58 20.26 7.43
C LEU A 264 0.33 19.41 7.65
N ARG A 265 -0.16 19.27 8.89
CA ARG A 265 -1.42 18.55 9.16
C ARG A 265 -2.62 19.28 8.54
N GLN A 266 -2.66 20.61 8.62
CA GLN A 266 -3.69 21.40 7.96
C GLN A 266 -3.65 21.24 6.42
N ALA A 267 -2.46 21.21 5.82
CA ALA A 267 -2.30 20.93 4.41
C ALA A 267 -2.78 19.50 4.05
N ALA A 268 -2.50 18.52 4.90
CA ALA A 268 -2.97 17.14 4.71
C ALA A 268 -4.50 17.05 4.74
N ASP A 269 -5.14 17.73 5.67
CA ASP A 269 -6.60 17.75 5.76
C ASP A 269 -7.22 18.46 4.54
N ALA A 270 -6.65 19.59 4.09
CA ALA A 270 -7.07 20.28 2.87
C ALA A 270 -6.87 19.45 1.59
N MET A 271 -5.80 18.64 1.50
CA MET A 271 -5.61 17.68 0.40
C MET A 271 -6.68 16.58 0.42
N GLN A 272 -6.96 16.04 1.60
CA GLN A 272 -7.99 15.00 1.76
C GLN A 272 -9.39 15.52 1.38
N GLU A 273 -9.76 16.75 1.75
CA GLU A 273 -11.01 17.39 1.36
C GLU A 273 -11.10 17.59 -0.15
N ARG A 274 -9.98 17.87 -0.82
CA ARG A 274 -9.89 18.08 -2.27
C ARG A 274 -9.60 16.80 -3.06
N THR A 275 -9.79 15.62 -2.46
CA THR A 275 -9.55 14.31 -3.13
C THR A 275 -10.20 14.25 -4.51
N PRO A 276 -11.47 14.65 -4.74
CA PRO A 276 -12.06 14.57 -6.07
C PRO A 276 -11.33 15.40 -7.13
N GLN A 277 -10.95 16.64 -6.81
CA GLN A 277 -10.25 17.54 -7.72
C GLN A 277 -8.82 17.05 -8.01
N LEU A 278 -8.11 16.60 -6.98
CA LEU A 278 -6.75 16.06 -7.14
C LEU A 278 -6.76 14.76 -7.94
N CYS A 279 -7.73 13.88 -7.74
CA CYS A 279 -7.89 12.69 -8.57
C CYS A 279 -8.18 13.04 -10.04
N ALA A 280 -9.01 14.06 -10.29
CA ALA A 280 -9.29 14.54 -11.63
C ALA A 280 -8.03 15.10 -12.32
N LEU A 281 -7.18 15.85 -11.61
CA LEU A 281 -5.89 16.33 -12.11
C LEU A 281 -4.96 15.14 -12.43
N LEU A 282 -4.84 14.18 -11.53
CA LEU A 282 -4.01 12.98 -11.73
C LEU A 282 -4.47 12.16 -12.94
N ALA A 283 -5.79 12.03 -13.14
CA ALA A 283 -6.32 11.32 -14.30
C ALA A 283 -6.05 12.06 -15.63
N ARG A 284 -6.08 13.41 -15.62
CA ARG A 284 -5.88 14.23 -16.82
C ARG A 284 -4.40 14.44 -17.19
N GLU A 285 -3.55 14.68 -16.21
CA GLU A 285 -2.15 15.08 -16.44
C GLU A 285 -1.18 13.91 -16.33
N ALA A 286 -1.43 12.96 -15.44
CA ALA A 286 -0.58 11.78 -15.21
C ALA A 286 -1.21 10.47 -15.70
N PHE A 287 -2.36 10.52 -16.33
CA PHE A 287 -3.10 9.37 -16.89
C PHE A 287 -3.37 8.25 -15.87
N LYS A 288 -3.59 8.62 -14.61
CA LYS A 288 -3.89 7.68 -13.54
C LYS A 288 -5.31 7.13 -13.66
N THR A 289 -5.46 5.82 -13.47
CA THR A 289 -6.78 5.22 -13.22
C THR A 289 -7.34 5.74 -11.90
N TRP A 290 -8.65 5.67 -11.69
CA TRP A 290 -9.28 6.16 -10.47
C TRP A 290 -8.72 5.52 -9.19
N GLY A 291 -8.48 4.20 -9.23
CA GLY A 291 -7.91 3.49 -8.08
C GLY A 291 -6.49 3.95 -7.75
N ASP A 292 -5.68 4.24 -8.78
CA ASP A 292 -4.32 4.77 -8.61
C ASP A 292 -4.32 6.22 -8.15
N ALA A 293 -5.22 7.05 -8.67
CA ALA A 293 -5.35 8.44 -8.26
C ALA A 293 -5.76 8.58 -6.78
N VAL A 294 -6.76 7.82 -6.33
CA VAL A 294 -7.17 7.79 -4.91
C VAL A 294 -6.02 7.32 -4.01
N ALA A 295 -5.31 6.26 -4.42
CA ALA A 295 -4.17 5.76 -3.65
C ALA A 295 -3.06 6.81 -3.54
N GLU A 296 -2.78 7.57 -4.59
CA GLU A 296 -1.74 8.60 -4.59
C GLU A 296 -2.10 9.82 -3.74
N VAL A 297 -3.36 10.28 -3.78
CA VAL A 297 -3.82 11.36 -2.88
C VAL A 297 -3.67 10.94 -1.43
N ARG A 298 -4.04 9.71 -1.10
CA ARG A 298 -3.89 9.15 0.24
C ARG A 298 -2.43 9.12 0.69
N GLU A 299 -1.53 8.68 -0.19
CA GLU A 299 -0.09 8.64 0.09
C GLU A 299 0.48 10.04 0.36
N ALA A 300 0.07 11.05 -0.41
CA ALA A 300 0.45 12.44 -0.17
C ALA A 300 -0.02 12.95 1.21
N VAL A 301 -1.28 12.69 1.58
CA VAL A 301 -1.85 13.01 2.90
C VAL A 301 -1.07 12.33 4.02
N ASP A 302 -0.74 11.05 3.83
CA ASP A 302 -0.01 10.27 4.83
C ASP A 302 1.44 10.74 5.00
N PHE A 303 2.13 11.19 3.93
CA PHE A 303 3.45 11.80 4.03
C PHE A 303 3.43 13.08 4.86
N LEU A 304 2.48 13.98 4.60
CA LEU A 304 2.34 15.23 5.36
C LEU A 304 2.11 14.97 6.85
N ARG A 305 1.19 14.06 7.19
CA ARG A 305 0.88 13.70 8.57
C ARG A 305 2.07 13.01 9.27
N TYR A 306 2.69 12.04 8.58
CA TYR A 306 3.82 11.29 9.13
C TYR A 306 5.03 12.17 9.41
N TYR A 307 5.42 13.03 8.45
CA TYR A 307 6.57 13.91 8.64
C TYR A 307 6.30 15.04 9.64
N ALA A 308 5.05 15.45 9.81
CA ALA A 308 4.68 16.35 10.90
C ALA A 308 4.96 15.73 12.27
N ASP A 309 4.57 14.47 12.47
CA ASP A 309 4.79 13.75 13.73
C ASP A 309 6.27 13.43 13.94
N GLU A 310 6.97 12.94 12.92
CA GLU A 310 8.39 12.61 12.99
C GLU A 310 9.26 13.84 13.26
N ALA A 311 8.96 15.00 12.66
CA ALA A 311 9.69 16.23 12.93
C ALA A 311 9.55 16.66 14.40
N GLN A 312 8.36 16.59 14.98
CA GLN A 312 8.15 16.88 16.40
C GLN A 312 8.95 15.92 17.29
N ARG A 313 9.06 14.65 16.91
CA ARG A 313 9.80 13.64 17.66
C ARG A 313 11.32 13.85 17.61
N ILE A 314 11.88 14.06 16.39
CA ILE A 314 13.34 14.05 16.20
C ILE A 314 14.00 15.42 16.46
N MET A 315 13.26 16.53 16.33
CA MET A 315 13.82 17.87 16.53
C MET A 315 13.95 18.27 18.00
N GLN A 316 13.58 17.39 18.92
CA GLN A 316 13.84 17.60 20.36
C GLN A 316 15.33 17.35 20.68
N PRO A 317 15.97 18.23 21.44
CA PRO A 317 17.33 17.97 21.90
C PRO A 317 17.42 16.69 22.74
N VAL A 318 18.47 15.92 22.52
CA VAL A 318 18.71 14.66 23.22
C VAL A 318 19.94 14.84 24.13
N SER A 319 19.82 14.47 25.41
CA SER A 319 20.96 14.46 26.33
C SER A 319 21.96 13.35 25.95
N CYS A 320 23.24 13.65 26.00
CA CYS A 320 24.34 12.72 25.78
C CYS A 320 25.13 12.45 27.07
N PRO A 321 25.39 11.20 27.44
CA PRO A 321 24.97 9.98 26.76
C PRO A 321 23.48 9.77 26.88
N THR A 322 22.89 9.14 25.81
CA THR A 322 21.50 8.66 25.84
C THR A 322 21.45 7.44 26.75
N VAL A 323 20.80 7.55 27.92
CA VAL A 323 20.66 6.42 28.83
C VAL A 323 19.22 5.91 28.82
N HIS A 324 19.02 4.69 28.32
CA HIS A 324 17.75 3.99 28.42
C HIS A 324 17.62 3.34 29.81
N GLY A 325 16.60 3.71 30.59
CA GLY A 325 16.35 3.13 31.88
C GLY A 325 17.17 3.71 33.05
N ALA A 326 17.54 4.99 32.98
CA ALA A 326 18.24 5.70 34.06
C ALA A 326 17.50 5.60 35.40
N GLN A 327 18.18 5.15 36.44
CA GLN A 327 17.69 5.28 37.82
C GLN A 327 17.67 6.75 38.22
N ALA A 328 16.60 7.20 38.83
CA ALA A 328 16.49 8.59 39.34
C ALA A 328 17.64 8.90 40.31
N GLY A 329 18.37 9.97 40.05
CA GLY A 329 19.43 10.47 40.91
C GLY A 329 20.87 10.23 40.43
N PHE A 330 21.09 9.50 39.33
CA PHE A 330 22.43 9.37 38.74
C PHE A 330 22.64 10.25 37.52
N SER A 331 23.68 11.05 37.49
CA SER A 331 24.17 11.77 36.32
C SER A 331 25.13 10.85 35.57
N TYR A 332 24.80 10.50 34.33
CA TYR A 332 25.69 9.74 33.45
C TYR A 332 26.52 10.73 32.59
N GLY A 333 27.78 10.39 32.33
CA GLY A 333 28.69 11.21 31.55
C GLY A 333 29.76 11.88 32.41
N VAL A 334 30.46 12.86 31.83
CA VAL A 334 31.53 13.58 32.53
C VAL A 334 30.92 14.48 33.59
N THR A 335 31.37 14.30 34.82
CA THR A 335 30.91 15.11 35.96
C THR A 335 31.24 16.59 35.75
N GLY A 336 30.25 17.46 35.93
CA GLY A 336 30.41 18.90 35.75
C GLY A 336 30.24 19.40 34.31
N GLU A 337 29.72 18.54 33.43
CA GLU A 337 29.30 18.90 32.06
C GLU A 337 27.86 18.51 31.78
N THR A 338 27.19 19.28 30.93
CA THR A 338 25.96 18.89 30.27
C THR A 338 26.20 18.88 28.78
N ASN A 339 25.78 17.78 28.13
CA ASN A 339 25.96 17.61 26.70
C ASN A 339 24.58 17.35 26.05
N THR A 340 24.27 18.09 25.00
CA THR A 340 23.04 17.94 24.23
C THR A 340 23.36 17.83 22.75
N LEU A 341 22.71 16.87 22.08
CA LEU A 341 22.71 16.73 20.62
C LEU A 341 21.39 17.25 20.08
N SER A 342 21.43 18.12 19.09
CA SER A 342 20.26 18.69 18.45
C SER A 342 20.35 18.53 16.93
N LEU A 343 19.21 18.32 16.28
CA LEU A 343 19.09 18.39 14.84
C LEU A 343 18.70 19.81 14.43
N THR A 344 19.40 20.37 13.43
CA THR A 344 19.14 21.69 12.88
C THR A 344 18.92 21.64 11.39
N ALA A 345 18.12 22.57 10.86
CA ALA A 345 17.92 22.70 9.43
C ALA A 345 19.23 23.07 8.72
N ARG A 346 19.42 22.60 7.48
CA ARG A 346 20.63 22.85 6.68
C ARG A 346 20.58 24.13 5.86
N GLY A 347 19.39 24.52 5.33
CA GLY A 347 19.24 25.65 4.43
C GLY A 347 18.22 25.44 3.31
N VAL A 348 18.57 25.87 2.11
CA VAL A 348 17.71 25.74 0.92
C VAL A 348 17.94 24.38 0.27
N TRP A 349 16.87 23.58 0.15
CA TRP A 349 16.87 22.29 -0.53
C TRP A 349 16.29 22.38 -1.93
N VAL A 350 16.85 21.63 -2.86
CA VAL A 350 16.26 21.38 -4.17
C VAL A 350 15.53 20.04 -4.15
N CYS A 351 14.22 20.07 -4.41
CA CYS A 351 13.38 18.87 -4.50
C CYS A 351 13.01 18.65 -5.98
N ILE A 352 13.44 17.53 -6.54
CA ILE A 352 13.18 17.14 -7.94
C ILE A 352 12.35 15.87 -7.94
N SER A 353 11.10 15.96 -8.36
CA SER A 353 10.14 14.86 -8.32
C SER A 353 9.81 14.30 -9.70
N PRO A 354 9.39 13.02 -9.80
CA PRO A 354 9.05 12.37 -11.06
C PRO A 354 7.59 12.61 -11.45
N TRP A 355 7.25 12.25 -12.68
CA TRP A 355 5.89 12.34 -13.22
C TRP A 355 4.97 11.18 -12.82
N ASN A 356 5.51 10.02 -12.44
CA ASN A 356 4.71 8.82 -12.17
C ASN A 356 4.01 8.82 -10.80
N PHE A 357 4.47 9.64 -9.85
CA PHE A 357 3.79 9.99 -8.61
C PHE A 357 3.90 11.50 -8.36
N PRO A 358 3.25 12.31 -9.22
CA PRO A 358 3.48 13.77 -9.26
C PRO A 358 2.95 14.50 -8.03
N LEU A 359 2.00 13.90 -7.29
CA LEU A 359 1.47 14.44 -6.05
C LEU A 359 2.21 13.87 -4.84
N ALA A 360 2.26 12.54 -4.69
CA ALA A 360 2.73 11.91 -3.46
C ALA A 360 4.22 12.07 -3.25
N ILE A 361 5.05 11.78 -4.27
CA ILE A 361 6.51 11.93 -4.14
C ILE A 361 6.88 13.43 -4.04
N PHE A 362 6.23 14.30 -4.83
CA PHE A 362 6.42 15.74 -4.73
C PHE A 362 6.13 16.25 -3.32
N ALA A 363 4.92 15.98 -2.80
CA ALA A 363 4.51 16.40 -1.47
C ALA A 363 5.40 15.80 -0.37
N GLY A 364 5.81 14.54 -0.51
CA GLY A 364 6.69 13.85 0.43
C GLY A 364 8.08 14.50 0.53
N GLN A 365 8.72 14.80 -0.61
CA GLN A 365 10.01 15.49 -0.63
C GLN A 365 9.93 16.89 -0.03
N VAL A 366 8.94 17.68 -0.46
CA VAL A 366 8.71 19.05 0.03
C VAL A 366 8.39 19.06 1.52
N ALA A 367 7.49 18.18 1.98
CA ALA A 367 7.11 18.10 3.39
C ALA A 367 8.29 17.70 4.29
N ALA A 368 9.13 16.77 3.87
CA ALA A 368 10.31 16.35 4.63
C ALA A 368 11.29 17.52 4.87
N ALA A 369 11.56 18.31 3.82
CA ALA A 369 12.41 19.49 3.92
C ALA A 369 11.78 20.58 4.79
N LEU A 370 10.50 20.91 4.59
CA LEU A 370 9.79 21.94 5.34
C LEU A 370 9.61 21.58 6.82
N ALA A 371 9.27 20.32 7.13
CA ALA A 371 9.08 19.83 8.49
C ALA A 371 10.33 20.02 9.35
N THR A 372 11.50 19.81 8.75
CA THR A 372 12.81 19.96 9.40
C THR A 372 13.33 21.40 9.43
N GLY A 373 12.54 22.38 8.94
CA GLY A 373 12.88 23.81 9.00
C GLY A 373 13.71 24.30 7.81
N ASN A 374 13.88 23.50 6.77
CA ASN A 374 14.50 23.92 5.52
C ASN A 374 13.51 24.66 4.63
N THR A 375 14.01 25.45 3.67
CA THR A 375 13.22 26.04 2.59
C THR A 375 13.47 25.29 1.29
N VAL A 376 12.55 25.40 0.33
CA VAL A 376 12.48 24.49 -0.81
C VAL A 376 12.36 25.21 -2.14
N LEU A 377 13.22 24.84 -3.08
CA LEU A 377 13.08 25.08 -4.51
C LEU A 377 12.57 23.76 -5.13
N ALA A 378 11.30 23.69 -5.47
CA ALA A 378 10.64 22.48 -5.93
C ALA A 378 10.53 22.45 -7.45
N LYS A 379 11.15 21.45 -8.09
CA LYS A 379 11.04 21.21 -9.53
C LYS A 379 10.20 19.93 -9.77
N PRO A 380 8.96 20.06 -10.24
CA PRO A 380 8.17 18.92 -10.69
C PRO A 380 8.71 18.38 -12.02
N ALA A 381 8.25 17.20 -12.40
CA ALA A 381 8.47 16.70 -13.74
C ALA A 381 7.80 17.60 -14.81
N GLU A 382 8.34 17.63 -15.99
CA GLU A 382 7.87 18.44 -17.12
C GLU A 382 6.44 18.08 -17.51
N GLN A 383 6.10 16.81 -17.40
CA GLN A 383 4.80 16.26 -17.81
C GLN A 383 3.67 16.58 -16.84
N THR A 384 3.96 16.94 -15.58
CA THR A 384 2.95 17.01 -14.52
C THR A 384 3.06 18.26 -13.62
N PRO A 385 3.24 19.46 -14.18
CA PRO A 385 3.40 20.68 -13.38
C PRO A 385 2.10 21.15 -12.72
N GLY A 386 0.94 20.86 -13.29
CA GLY A 386 -0.35 21.29 -12.78
C GLY A 386 -0.73 20.61 -11.46
N VAL A 387 -0.45 19.31 -11.33
CA VAL A 387 -0.62 18.57 -10.07
C VAL A 387 0.28 19.16 -8.97
N ALA A 388 1.55 19.44 -9.29
CA ALA A 388 2.50 20.03 -8.35
C ALA A 388 2.07 21.46 -7.94
N ARG A 389 1.54 22.26 -8.87
CA ARG A 389 0.99 23.59 -8.60
C ARG A 389 -0.15 23.52 -7.60
N ALA A 390 -1.09 22.59 -7.79
CA ALA A 390 -2.19 22.38 -6.86
C ALA A 390 -1.71 22.01 -5.43
N ALA A 391 -0.66 21.17 -5.34
CA ALA A 391 -0.06 20.82 -4.06
C ALA A 391 0.60 22.04 -3.37
N VAL A 392 1.35 22.87 -4.12
CA VAL A 392 1.98 24.09 -3.58
C VAL A 392 0.93 25.09 -3.11
N ASP A 393 -0.14 25.29 -3.87
CA ASP A 393 -1.23 26.20 -3.49
C ASP A 393 -1.91 25.75 -2.18
N ILE A 394 -2.09 24.45 -1.97
CA ILE A 394 -2.61 23.89 -0.72
C ILE A 394 -1.66 24.15 0.44
N LEU A 395 -0.34 23.94 0.24
CA LEU A 395 0.67 24.17 1.26
C LEU A 395 0.75 25.66 1.66
N HIS A 396 0.71 26.57 0.69
CA HIS A 396 0.67 28.00 0.95
C HIS A 396 -0.60 28.44 1.70
N ALA A 397 -1.76 27.93 1.27
CA ALA A 397 -3.03 28.20 1.95
C ALA A 397 -3.07 27.68 3.39
N ALA A 398 -2.32 26.60 3.69
CA ALA A 398 -2.17 26.07 5.03
C ALA A 398 -1.17 26.88 5.91
N GLY A 399 -0.41 27.82 5.34
CA GLY A 399 0.48 28.70 6.08
C GLY A 399 1.98 28.54 5.80
N VAL A 400 2.38 27.74 4.82
CA VAL A 400 3.78 27.74 4.35
C VAL A 400 4.07 29.07 3.65
N PRO A 401 5.08 29.84 4.08
CA PRO A 401 5.41 31.10 3.42
C PRO A 401 5.78 30.91 1.95
N VAL A 402 5.33 31.82 1.07
CA VAL A 402 5.60 31.74 -0.38
C VAL A 402 7.09 31.65 -0.68
N ASP A 403 7.92 32.41 0.04
CA ASP A 403 9.37 32.39 -0.14
C ASP A 403 10.05 31.19 0.55
N ALA A 404 9.33 30.40 1.37
CA ALA A 404 9.87 29.15 1.93
C ALA A 404 9.67 27.95 1.01
N LEU A 405 8.73 28.04 0.08
CA LEU A 405 8.46 27.02 -0.93
C LEU A 405 8.18 27.69 -2.27
N GLN A 406 9.04 27.48 -3.25
CA GLN A 406 8.85 27.99 -4.60
C GLN A 406 8.79 26.86 -5.62
N LEU A 407 7.83 26.93 -6.55
CA LEU A 407 7.66 25.99 -7.65
C LEU A 407 8.41 26.50 -8.88
N LEU A 408 9.40 25.75 -9.35
CA LEU A 408 10.24 26.11 -10.51
C LEU A 408 10.06 25.02 -11.59
N HIS A 409 9.02 25.19 -12.43
CA HIS A 409 8.75 24.29 -13.54
C HIS A 409 9.71 24.52 -14.71
N GLY A 410 10.12 23.47 -15.39
CA GLY A 410 10.94 23.51 -16.58
C GLY A 410 11.70 22.20 -16.81
N ALA A 411 12.40 22.11 -17.94
CA ALA A 411 13.11 20.91 -18.33
C ALA A 411 14.25 20.55 -17.36
N GLY A 412 14.54 19.26 -17.24
CA GLY A 412 15.60 18.73 -16.37
C GLY A 412 16.98 19.25 -16.75
N GLU A 413 17.25 19.31 -18.05
CA GLU A 413 18.53 19.73 -18.65
C GLU A 413 18.79 21.23 -18.48
N THR A 414 17.76 22.04 -18.30
CA THR A 414 17.87 23.50 -18.13
C THR A 414 17.64 23.91 -16.67
N VAL A 415 16.39 23.95 -16.22
CA VAL A 415 16.03 24.38 -14.86
C VAL A 415 16.59 23.43 -13.79
N GLY A 416 16.46 22.10 -14.01
CA GLY A 416 16.99 21.10 -13.09
C GLY A 416 18.50 21.19 -12.91
N ALA A 417 19.24 21.25 -14.01
CA ALA A 417 20.70 21.38 -14.00
C ALA A 417 21.16 22.71 -13.33
N ALA A 418 20.50 23.83 -13.64
CA ALA A 418 20.81 25.12 -13.04
C ALA A 418 20.51 25.16 -11.52
N LEU A 419 19.42 24.52 -11.06
CA LEU A 419 19.12 24.39 -9.63
C LEU A 419 20.18 23.57 -8.88
N VAL A 420 20.63 22.45 -9.45
CA VAL A 420 21.71 21.63 -8.85
C VAL A 420 23.02 22.41 -8.83
N ALA A 421 23.32 23.18 -9.85
CA ALA A 421 24.52 24.00 -9.95
C ALA A 421 24.47 25.25 -9.06
N GLN A 422 23.29 25.72 -8.64
CA GLN A 422 23.12 26.95 -7.84
C GLN A 422 24.02 26.95 -6.60
N PRO A 423 24.90 27.93 -6.41
CA PRO A 423 25.70 28.05 -5.19
C PRO A 423 24.82 28.19 -3.92
N GLY A 424 25.29 27.62 -2.81
CA GLY A 424 24.61 27.72 -1.50
C GLY A 424 23.42 26.77 -1.30
N VAL A 425 23.04 25.96 -2.28
CA VAL A 425 22.08 24.87 -2.07
C VAL A 425 22.63 23.91 -1.02
N ALA A 426 21.82 23.62 0.00
CA ALA A 426 22.22 22.87 1.20
C ALA A 426 21.92 21.36 1.11
N GLY A 427 21.14 20.93 0.15
CA GLY A 427 20.80 19.54 -0.12
C GLY A 427 19.98 19.37 -1.39
N VAL A 428 20.01 18.16 -1.95
CA VAL A 428 19.20 17.78 -3.10
C VAL A 428 18.49 16.47 -2.77
N VAL A 429 17.18 16.44 -3.00
CA VAL A 429 16.38 15.21 -3.02
C VAL A 429 15.83 15.00 -4.42
N PHE A 430 16.03 13.81 -4.96
CA PHE A 430 15.73 13.45 -6.34
C PHE A 430 15.04 12.10 -6.41
N THR A 431 14.00 12.01 -7.22
CA THR A 431 13.42 10.73 -7.64
C THR A 431 13.30 10.72 -9.16
N GLY A 432 13.83 9.68 -9.80
CA GLY A 432 13.83 9.54 -11.25
C GLY A 432 14.75 8.43 -11.76
N SER A 433 15.37 8.59 -12.93
CA SER A 433 16.25 7.56 -13.48
C SER A 433 17.61 7.49 -12.78
N THR A 434 18.19 6.29 -12.72
CA THR A 434 19.55 6.07 -12.20
C THR A 434 20.60 6.91 -12.91
N GLN A 435 20.43 7.12 -14.21
CA GLN A 435 21.37 7.91 -15.00
C GLN A 435 21.36 9.39 -14.57
N VAL A 436 20.17 9.98 -14.37
CA VAL A 436 20.04 11.36 -13.91
C VAL A 436 20.55 11.50 -12.49
N ALA A 437 20.27 10.54 -11.58
CA ALA A 437 20.82 10.54 -10.24
C ALA A 437 22.36 10.58 -10.22
N LYS A 438 23.00 9.77 -11.07
CA LYS A 438 24.45 9.78 -11.23
C LYS A 438 24.98 11.11 -11.80
N THR A 439 24.23 11.75 -12.71
CA THR A 439 24.57 13.07 -13.25
C THR A 439 24.53 14.16 -12.17
N ILE A 440 23.46 14.16 -11.36
CA ILE A 440 23.30 15.06 -10.20
C ILE A 440 24.44 14.83 -9.21
N ASN A 441 24.75 13.57 -8.88
CA ASN A 441 25.81 13.25 -7.92
C ASN A 441 27.19 13.78 -8.40
N ARG A 442 27.54 13.61 -9.68
CA ARG A 442 28.77 14.15 -10.26
C ARG A 442 28.77 15.69 -10.22
N ALA A 443 27.65 16.33 -10.56
CA ALA A 443 27.54 17.79 -10.52
C ALA A 443 27.73 18.33 -9.10
N LEU A 444 27.14 17.70 -8.08
CA LEU A 444 27.32 18.06 -6.69
C LEU A 444 28.77 17.86 -6.21
N ALA A 445 29.40 16.75 -6.60
CA ALA A 445 30.78 16.45 -6.23
C ALA A 445 31.80 17.42 -6.89
N ALA A 446 31.47 17.98 -8.04
CA ALA A 446 32.31 18.95 -8.76
C ALA A 446 32.15 20.40 -8.26
N LYS A 447 31.18 20.68 -7.36
CA LYS A 447 30.97 22.04 -6.83
C LYS A 447 32.03 22.39 -5.78
N ASP A 448 32.58 23.59 -5.88
CA ASP A 448 33.33 24.20 -4.77
C ASP A 448 32.38 24.60 -3.64
N GLY A 449 32.87 24.59 -2.41
CA GLY A 449 32.12 24.99 -1.22
C GLY A 449 31.71 23.82 -0.33
N ALA A 450 30.53 23.92 0.30
CA ALA A 450 30.06 22.90 1.22
C ALA A 450 29.74 21.55 0.52
N ILE A 451 30.03 20.44 1.22
CA ILE A 451 29.62 19.09 0.76
C ILE A 451 28.08 18.96 0.87
N VAL A 452 27.42 18.82 -0.25
CA VAL A 452 25.96 18.80 -0.35
C VAL A 452 25.45 17.37 -0.30
N PRO A 453 24.56 17.01 0.66
CA PRO A 453 23.94 15.69 0.66
C PRO A 453 22.98 15.50 -0.52
N LEU A 454 23.01 14.31 -1.10
CA LEU A 454 22.05 13.83 -2.08
C LEU A 454 21.22 12.69 -1.47
N ILE A 455 19.91 12.82 -1.56
CA ILE A 455 18.96 11.71 -1.37
C ILE A 455 18.43 11.38 -2.77
N ALA A 456 18.79 10.22 -3.29
CA ALA A 456 18.35 9.76 -4.61
C ALA A 456 17.58 8.46 -4.46
N GLU A 457 16.38 8.42 -5.07
CA GLU A 457 15.58 7.22 -5.26
C GLU A 457 15.37 7.01 -6.74
N THR A 458 15.68 5.80 -7.23
CA THR A 458 15.62 5.49 -8.66
C THR A 458 14.87 4.20 -8.92
N GLY A 459 14.79 3.79 -10.17
CA GLY A 459 14.09 2.58 -10.58
C GLY A 459 14.85 1.28 -10.27
N GLY A 460 14.36 0.18 -10.81
CA GLY A 460 14.95 -1.13 -10.58
C GLY A 460 14.52 -2.19 -11.59
N ILE A 461 15.36 -3.20 -11.77
CA ILE A 461 14.96 -4.48 -12.36
C ILE A 461 14.42 -5.33 -11.22
N ASN A 462 13.18 -5.01 -10.82
CA ASN A 462 12.56 -5.67 -9.68
C ASN A 462 12.14 -7.09 -10.04
N ALA A 463 12.54 -8.05 -9.23
CA ALA A 463 12.27 -9.47 -9.46
C ALA A 463 11.20 -10.00 -8.50
N MET A 464 10.47 -11.04 -8.94
CA MET A 464 9.65 -11.87 -8.05
C MET A 464 10.10 -13.33 -8.20
N LEU A 465 10.62 -13.90 -7.12
CA LEU A 465 11.00 -15.32 -7.05
C LEU A 465 9.79 -16.14 -6.60
N VAL A 466 9.40 -17.09 -7.45
CA VAL A 466 8.26 -17.99 -7.21
C VAL A 466 8.78 -19.40 -6.99
N ASP A 467 8.61 -19.90 -5.78
CA ASP A 467 8.99 -21.26 -5.36
C ASP A 467 7.94 -22.29 -5.80
N SER A 468 8.35 -23.55 -5.98
CA SER A 468 7.46 -24.66 -6.32
C SER A 468 6.32 -24.90 -5.33
N SER A 469 6.46 -24.42 -4.09
CA SER A 469 5.42 -24.51 -3.06
C SER A 469 4.40 -23.37 -3.12
N ALA A 470 4.61 -22.34 -3.94
CA ALA A 470 3.70 -21.18 -4.01
C ALA A 470 2.31 -21.59 -4.50
N LEU A 471 1.29 -20.83 -4.09
CA LEU A 471 -0.08 -21.02 -4.57
C LEU A 471 -0.26 -20.26 -5.89
N PRO A 472 -0.48 -20.95 -7.03
CA PRO A 472 -0.50 -20.32 -8.35
C PRO A 472 -1.47 -19.13 -8.47
N GLU A 473 -2.68 -19.25 -7.91
CA GLU A 473 -3.70 -18.19 -7.98
C GLU A 473 -3.24 -16.89 -7.27
N GLN A 474 -2.58 -17.02 -6.12
CA GLN A 474 -2.02 -15.85 -5.42
C GLN A 474 -0.82 -15.26 -6.14
N VAL A 475 -0.01 -16.12 -6.76
CA VAL A 475 1.12 -15.67 -7.61
C VAL A 475 0.60 -14.85 -8.77
N VAL A 476 -0.41 -15.34 -9.49
CA VAL A 476 -0.97 -14.66 -10.66
C VAL A 476 -1.54 -13.30 -10.31
N ASP A 477 -2.34 -13.23 -9.24
CA ASP A 477 -2.90 -11.96 -8.74
C ASP A 477 -1.78 -10.96 -8.38
N ALA A 478 -0.75 -11.43 -7.65
CA ALA A 478 0.39 -10.62 -7.28
C ALA A 478 1.22 -10.15 -8.50
N VAL A 479 1.43 -11.02 -9.50
CA VAL A 479 2.19 -10.71 -10.72
C VAL A 479 1.46 -9.70 -11.58
N VAL A 480 0.18 -9.94 -11.88
CA VAL A 480 -0.64 -9.07 -12.75
C VAL A 480 -0.73 -7.67 -12.15
N ALA A 481 -1.02 -7.57 -10.84
CA ALA A 481 -1.03 -6.29 -10.14
C ALA A 481 0.34 -5.60 -10.16
N SER A 482 1.44 -6.35 -9.95
CA SER A 482 2.78 -5.76 -9.86
C SER A 482 3.37 -5.36 -11.21
N ALA A 483 3.06 -6.09 -12.29
CA ALA A 483 3.65 -5.85 -13.61
C ALA A 483 2.88 -4.80 -14.43
N PHE A 484 1.53 -4.78 -14.33
CA PHE A 484 0.71 -4.08 -15.32
C PHE A 484 -0.08 -2.89 -14.76
N ARG A 485 -0.30 -2.80 -13.46
CA ARG A 485 -0.97 -1.64 -12.86
C ARG A 485 -0.20 -0.34 -13.16
N SER A 486 -0.91 0.76 -13.41
CA SER A 486 -0.33 2.05 -13.86
C SER A 486 0.49 1.92 -15.16
N ALA A 487 0.11 1.02 -16.07
CA ALA A 487 0.88 0.66 -17.27
C ALA A 487 2.35 0.26 -16.96
N GLY A 488 2.58 -0.38 -15.82
CA GLY A 488 3.93 -0.73 -15.37
C GLY A 488 4.83 0.46 -15.02
N GLN A 489 4.30 1.68 -14.94
CA GLN A 489 5.05 2.91 -14.73
C GLN A 489 5.26 3.22 -13.23
N ARG A 490 5.73 2.23 -12.48
CA ARG A 490 6.12 2.35 -11.07
C ARG A 490 7.57 1.92 -10.89
N CYS A 491 8.31 2.63 -10.05
CA CYS A 491 9.67 2.22 -9.66
C CYS A 491 9.68 0.82 -9.04
N SER A 492 8.61 0.44 -8.33
CA SER A 492 8.43 -0.88 -7.70
C SER A 492 7.83 -1.94 -8.63
N ALA A 493 7.51 -1.64 -9.89
CA ALA A 493 6.85 -2.59 -10.77
C ALA A 493 7.71 -3.82 -11.05
N LEU A 494 7.05 -4.97 -11.12
CA LEU A 494 7.68 -6.25 -11.45
C LEU A 494 8.15 -6.24 -12.91
N ARG A 495 9.47 -6.44 -13.10
CA ARG A 495 10.10 -6.52 -14.42
C ARG A 495 10.53 -7.93 -14.78
N LEU A 496 10.86 -8.72 -13.75
CA LEU A 496 11.44 -10.04 -13.90
C LEU A 496 10.73 -11.04 -12.98
N LEU A 497 9.94 -11.94 -13.59
CA LEU A 497 9.35 -13.07 -12.89
C LEU A 497 10.29 -14.27 -13.00
N VAL A 498 10.75 -14.80 -11.87
CA VAL A 498 11.63 -15.95 -11.78
C VAL A 498 10.83 -17.09 -11.17
N VAL A 499 10.29 -17.98 -12.01
CA VAL A 499 9.34 -19.01 -11.61
C VAL A 499 9.95 -20.40 -11.64
N HIS A 500 9.70 -21.20 -10.58
CA HIS A 500 10.23 -22.57 -10.50
C HIS A 500 9.64 -23.45 -11.61
N GLU A 501 10.51 -24.22 -12.30
CA GLU A 501 10.16 -25.01 -13.49
C GLU A 501 8.97 -25.95 -13.27
N ALA A 502 8.83 -26.53 -12.06
CA ALA A 502 7.78 -27.50 -11.73
C ALA A 502 6.36 -26.93 -11.75
N ILE A 503 6.19 -25.60 -11.65
CA ILE A 503 4.88 -24.94 -11.67
C ILE A 503 4.79 -23.86 -12.76
N ALA A 504 5.86 -23.64 -13.51
CA ALA A 504 5.98 -22.53 -14.46
C ALA A 504 4.90 -22.56 -15.54
N ASP A 505 4.62 -23.71 -16.16
CA ASP A 505 3.63 -23.80 -17.23
C ASP A 505 2.24 -23.35 -16.77
N GLY A 506 1.76 -23.87 -15.64
CA GLY A 506 0.47 -23.51 -15.10
C GLY A 506 0.39 -22.04 -14.64
N VAL A 507 1.43 -21.52 -14.02
CA VAL A 507 1.50 -20.11 -13.61
C VAL A 507 1.51 -19.18 -14.82
N ILE A 508 2.31 -19.51 -15.85
CA ILE A 508 2.39 -18.72 -17.10
C ILE A 508 1.03 -18.71 -17.83
N GLU A 509 0.38 -19.85 -17.97
CA GLU A 509 -0.96 -19.96 -18.58
C GLU A 509 -1.99 -19.11 -17.84
N MET A 510 -1.97 -19.15 -16.50
CA MET A 510 -2.90 -18.36 -15.69
C MET A 510 -2.59 -16.85 -15.78
N ILE A 511 -1.30 -16.44 -15.80
CA ILE A 511 -0.90 -15.04 -16.00
C ILE A 511 -1.39 -14.55 -17.36
N GLN A 512 -1.22 -15.35 -18.41
CA GLN A 512 -1.68 -15.02 -19.75
C GLN A 512 -3.20 -14.80 -19.78
N GLY A 513 -3.99 -15.71 -19.22
CA GLY A 513 -5.44 -15.57 -19.12
C GLY A 513 -5.87 -14.35 -18.32
N ALA A 514 -5.29 -14.13 -17.16
CA ALA A 514 -5.64 -12.98 -16.31
C ALA A 514 -5.26 -11.64 -16.94
N ALA A 515 -4.11 -11.55 -17.62
CA ALA A 515 -3.67 -10.33 -18.28
C ALA A 515 -4.49 -9.98 -19.53
N GLN A 516 -5.06 -10.98 -20.21
CA GLN A 516 -5.97 -10.78 -21.35
C GLN A 516 -7.31 -10.15 -20.95
N GLU A 517 -7.73 -10.30 -19.71
CA GLU A 517 -8.95 -9.69 -19.17
C GLU A 517 -8.77 -8.20 -18.78
N LEU A 518 -7.53 -7.69 -18.77
CA LEU A 518 -7.27 -6.30 -18.43
C LEU A 518 -7.76 -5.35 -19.53
N VAL A 519 -8.56 -4.36 -19.14
CA VAL A 519 -9.07 -3.34 -20.05
C VAL A 519 -8.03 -2.23 -20.19
N VAL A 520 -7.48 -2.11 -21.40
CA VAL A 520 -6.54 -1.05 -21.78
C VAL A 520 -7.32 0.09 -22.41
N GLY A 521 -7.14 1.33 -21.93
CA GLY A 521 -7.91 2.45 -22.48
C GLY A 521 -7.81 3.75 -21.70
N ASN A 522 -8.84 4.59 -21.86
CA ASN A 522 -8.91 5.89 -21.22
C ASN A 522 -9.03 5.75 -19.69
N PRO A 523 -8.09 6.29 -18.91
CA PRO A 523 -8.09 6.18 -17.44
C PRO A 523 -9.26 6.88 -16.75
N ALA A 524 -9.93 7.79 -17.44
CA ALA A 524 -11.14 8.45 -16.96
C ALA A 524 -12.36 7.50 -16.88
N GLN A 525 -12.31 6.35 -17.57
CA GLN A 525 -13.35 5.33 -17.48
C GLN A 525 -13.11 4.41 -16.29
N LEU A 526 -14.16 4.11 -15.54
CA LEU A 526 -14.08 3.22 -14.36
C LEU A 526 -13.68 1.78 -14.69
N SER A 527 -13.91 1.35 -15.93
CA SER A 527 -13.57 0.01 -16.40
C SER A 527 -12.12 -0.14 -16.85
N THR A 528 -11.35 0.94 -16.92
CA THR A 528 -9.97 0.89 -17.39
C THR A 528 -9.04 0.40 -16.29
N ASP A 529 -8.28 -0.66 -16.57
CA ASP A 529 -7.24 -1.21 -15.70
C ASP A 529 -5.85 -0.65 -16.03
N VAL A 530 -5.56 -0.45 -17.33
CA VAL A 530 -4.27 0.00 -17.83
C VAL A 530 -4.47 1.25 -18.71
N GLY A 531 -3.97 2.37 -18.24
CA GLY A 531 -3.99 3.64 -18.96
C GLY A 531 -2.81 3.80 -19.94
N PRO A 532 -2.66 5.00 -20.59
CA PRO A 532 -1.53 5.31 -21.45
C PRO A 532 -0.19 5.37 -20.70
N VAL A 533 0.90 5.23 -21.44
CA VAL A 533 2.21 5.69 -20.96
C VAL A 533 2.29 7.20 -21.06
N ILE A 534 3.18 7.82 -20.28
CA ILE A 534 3.14 9.25 -19.96
C ILE A 534 3.28 10.17 -21.19
N ASP A 535 4.14 9.80 -22.14
CA ASP A 535 4.39 10.62 -23.32
C ASP A 535 4.83 9.76 -24.52
N ARG A 536 5.07 10.45 -25.65
CA ARG A 536 5.45 9.82 -26.91
C ARG A 536 6.85 9.23 -26.85
N GLU A 537 7.78 9.85 -26.15
CA GLU A 537 9.16 9.36 -26.00
C GLU A 537 9.19 8.03 -25.23
N ALA A 538 8.45 7.96 -24.12
CA ALA A 538 8.28 6.73 -23.34
C ALA A 538 7.63 5.62 -24.20
N PHE A 539 6.57 5.96 -24.95
CA PHE A 539 5.89 5.02 -25.84
C PHE A 539 6.86 4.42 -26.86
N GLU A 540 7.59 5.26 -27.60
CA GLU A 540 8.53 4.80 -28.62
C GLU A 540 9.70 4.00 -28.03
N GLY A 541 10.18 4.39 -26.85
CA GLY A 541 11.21 3.65 -26.12
C GLY A 541 10.78 2.24 -25.76
N ILE A 542 9.57 2.09 -25.22
CA ILE A 542 8.99 0.79 -24.86
C ILE A 542 8.72 -0.06 -26.12
N GLN A 543 8.20 0.54 -27.19
CA GLN A 543 7.95 -0.16 -28.46
C GLN A 543 9.24 -0.72 -29.06
N ARG A 544 10.34 0.05 -29.07
CA ARG A 544 11.66 -0.45 -29.51
C ARG A 544 12.12 -1.64 -28.68
N HIS A 545 11.87 -1.63 -27.37
CA HIS A 545 12.22 -2.73 -26.49
C HIS A 545 11.36 -3.97 -26.78
N ILE A 546 10.06 -3.81 -26.95
CA ILE A 546 9.13 -4.88 -27.32
C ILE A 546 9.56 -5.52 -28.64
N ALA A 547 9.87 -4.71 -29.66
CA ALA A 547 10.33 -5.20 -30.96
C ALA A 547 11.62 -6.03 -30.85
N ARG A 548 12.55 -5.63 -29.98
CA ARG A 548 13.76 -6.41 -29.68
C ARG A 548 13.39 -7.76 -29.04
N LEU A 549 12.48 -7.77 -28.03
CA LEU A 549 12.08 -9.00 -27.36
C LEU A 549 11.35 -9.97 -28.30
N TYR A 550 10.57 -9.48 -29.25
CA TYR A 550 9.97 -10.35 -30.29
C TYR A 550 11.01 -11.09 -31.13
N SER A 551 12.19 -10.51 -31.32
CA SER A 551 13.27 -11.12 -32.10
C SER A 551 14.20 -12.03 -31.27
N THR A 552 14.23 -11.88 -29.94
CA THR A 552 15.23 -12.54 -29.08
C THR A 552 14.64 -13.49 -28.05
N SER A 553 13.31 -13.47 -27.86
CA SER A 553 12.67 -14.17 -26.73
C SER A 553 11.39 -14.88 -27.17
N LYS A 554 10.94 -15.85 -26.41
CA LYS A 554 9.68 -16.53 -26.64
C LYS A 554 8.51 -15.67 -26.15
N VAL A 555 7.54 -15.41 -27.02
CA VAL A 555 6.33 -14.66 -26.65
C VAL A 555 5.43 -15.49 -25.75
N ILE A 556 5.05 -14.93 -24.60
CA ILE A 556 4.05 -15.49 -23.68
C ILE A 556 2.72 -14.76 -23.88
N LEU A 557 2.75 -13.42 -23.85
CA LEU A 557 1.57 -12.57 -23.95
C LEU A 557 1.83 -11.45 -24.96
N ALA A 558 0.88 -11.27 -25.86
CA ALA A 558 0.84 -10.17 -26.83
C ALA A 558 -0.62 -9.75 -27.10
N PRO A 559 -0.88 -8.51 -27.56
CA PRO A 559 -2.22 -8.05 -27.92
C PRO A 559 -2.88 -8.92 -29.00
N ALA A 560 -4.18 -9.10 -28.89
CA ALA A 560 -4.93 -10.05 -29.74
C ALA A 560 -5.17 -9.61 -31.19
N THR A 561 -5.08 -8.30 -31.57
CA THR A 561 -5.39 -7.84 -32.94
C THR A 561 -4.64 -6.58 -33.37
N SER A 562 -4.38 -6.48 -34.72
CA SER A 562 -3.76 -5.32 -35.36
C SER A 562 -4.64 -4.05 -35.40
N ALA A 563 -5.96 -4.16 -35.31
CA ALA A 563 -6.89 -3.03 -35.26
C ALA A 563 -6.85 -2.30 -33.90
N GLN A 564 -6.65 -3.06 -32.83
CA GLN A 564 -6.44 -2.52 -31.49
C GLN A 564 -5.11 -1.76 -31.40
N ALA A 565 -4.06 -2.26 -32.05
CA ALA A 565 -2.74 -1.64 -32.11
C ALA A 565 -2.72 -0.25 -32.78
N ALA A 566 -3.59 0.02 -33.76
CA ALA A 566 -3.64 1.32 -34.45
C ALA A 566 -4.24 2.43 -33.57
N THR A 567 -5.33 2.13 -32.85
CA THR A 567 -5.98 3.06 -31.90
C THR A 567 -5.11 3.27 -30.66
N GLU A 568 -4.40 2.23 -30.23
CA GLU A 568 -3.45 2.28 -29.11
C GLU A 568 -2.27 3.21 -29.42
N ASN A 569 -1.78 3.24 -30.66
CA ASN A 569 -0.65 4.05 -31.09
C ASN A 569 -0.93 5.56 -31.01
N GLU A 570 -2.15 6.01 -31.34
CA GLU A 570 -2.51 7.44 -31.30
C GLU A 570 -2.65 7.97 -29.85
N ALA A 571 -3.00 7.10 -28.91
CA ALA A 571 -3.25 7.47 -27.50
C ALA A 571 -2.08 7.12 -26.57
N ASN A 572 -0.89 6.73 -27.05
CA ASN A 572 0.23 6.19 -26.26
C ASN A 572 -0.16 4.98 -25.38
N LEU A 573 -1.11 4.18 -25.82
CA LEU A 573 -1.54 2.96 -25.13
C LEU A 573 -0.62 1.79 -25.49
N ILE A 574 -0.19 1.05 -24.49
CA ILE A 574 0.57 -0.20 -24.66
C ILE A 574 -0.14 -1.28 -23.83
N ALA A 575 -0.63 -2.30 -24.52
CA ALA A 575 -1.21 -3.45 -23.85
C ALA A 575 -0.14 -4.25 -23.10
N PRO A 576 -0.51 -5.04 -22.09
CA PRO A 576 0.41 -5.95 -21.40
C PRO A 576 1.14 -6.91 -22.35
N HIS A 577 2.45 -7.00 -22.20
CA HIS A 577 3.32 -7.96 -22.89
C HIS A 577 4.09 -8.81 -21.90
N ALA A 578 4.31 -10.08 -22.25
CA ALA A 578 5.19 -10.94 -21.49
C ALA A 578 6.05 -11.83 -22.41
N PHE A 579 7.32 -11.98 -22.05
CA PHE A 579 8.31 -12.73 -22.82
C PHE A 579 9.11 -13.67 -21.93
N GLU A 580 9.33 -14.90 -22.36
CA GLU A 580 10.23 -15.84 -21.69
C GLU A 580 11.66 -15.60 -22.21
N VAL A 581 12.57 -15.26 -21.31
CA VAL A 581 14.00 -15.05 -21.59
C VAL A 581 14.83 -16.17 -20.97
N GLN A 582 16.05 -16.38 -21.47
CA GLN A 582 16.87 -17.53 -21.12
C GLN A 582 17.44 -17.43 -19.69
N ASN A 583 17.98 -16.24 -19.35
CA ASN A 583 18.69 -16.04 -18.09
C ASN A 583 18.31 -14.72 -17.44
N ILE A 584 18.46 -14.62 -16.12
CA ILE A 584 18.31 -13.39 -15.35
C ILE A 584 19.23 -12.28 -15.89
N ALA A 585 20.46 -12.64 -16.26
CA ALA A 585 21.47 -11.72 -16.79
C ALA A 585 21.13 -11.11 -18.16
N ASP A 586 20.13 -11.64 -18.87
CA ASP A 586 19.68 -11.10 -20.17
C ASP A 586 18.82 -9.83 -19.98
N VAL A 587 18.30 -9.61 -18.78
CA VAL A 587 17.53 -8.42 -18.41
C VAL A 587 18.49 -7.32 -17.97
N LYS A 588 18.93 -6.47 -18.90
CA LYS A 588 20.03 -5.51 -18.68
C LYS A 588 19.60 -4.10 -18.30
N ALA A 589 18.33 -3.77 -18.51
CA ALA A 589 17.82 -2.42 -18.26
C ALA A 589 16.38 -2.45 -17.78
N GLU A 590 16.02 -1.48 -16.96
CA GLU A 590 14.64 -1.24 -16.58
C GLU A 590 13.84 -0.74 -17.78
N ILE A 591 12.69 -1.35 -18.04
CA ILE A 591 11.71 -0.88 -19.01
C ILE A 591 10.49 -0.38 -18.26
N PHE A 592 10.30 0.92 -18.29
CA PHE A 592 9.28 1.59 -17.48
C PHE A 592 7.91 1.56 -18.18
N GLY A 593 7.39 0.34 -18.40
CA GLY A 593 6.17 0.06 -19.13
C GLY A 593 5.58 -1.31 -18.81
N PRO A 594 4.44 -1.69 -19.43
CA PRO A 594 3.71 -2.92 -19.11
C PRO A 594 4.33 -4.16 -19.80
N VAL A 595 5.62 -4.40 -19.56
CA VAL A 595 6.40 -5.48 -20.17
C VAL A 595 7.03 -6.33 -19.07
N LEU A 596 6.62 -7.60 -19.02
CA LEU A 596 7.11 -8.61 -18.08
C LEU A 596 8.09 -9.56 -18.77
N GLN A 597 9.25 -9.81 -18.16
CA GLN A 597 10.16 -10.86 -18.59
C GLN A 597 10.10 -12.01 -17.61
N VAL A 598 10.08 -13.24 -18.10
CA VAL A 598 9.92 -14.47 -17.32
C VAL A 598 11.14 -15.36 -17.52
N VAL A 599 11.71 -15.85 -16.41
CA VAL A 599 12.79 -16.84 -16.39
C VAL A 599 12.34 -18.05 -15.59
N ARG A 600 12.63 -19.23 -16.10
CA ARG A 600 12.44 -20.48 -15.35
C ARG A 600 13.69 -20.78 -14.55
N TRP A 601 13.50 -21.30 -13.34
CA TRP A 601 14.62 -21.70 -12.49
C TRP A 601 14.40 -23.08 -11.86
N SER A 602 15.52 -23.73 -11.49
CA SER A 602 15.56 -24.96 -10.70
C SER A 602 16.83 -24.94 -9.83
N GLY A 603 16.97 -25.90 -8.93
CA GLY A 603 18.12 -26.01 -8.03
C GLY A 603 18.00 -25.17 -6.75
N ASP A 604 19.08 -24.53 -6.32
CA ASP A 604 19.12 -23.77 -5.07
C ASP A 604 18.53 -22.35 -5.27
N PRO A 605 17.44 -21.98 -4.59
CA PRO A 605 16.87 -20.65 -4.70
C PRO A 605 17.77 -19.53 -4.14
N VAL A 606 18.74 -19.81 -3.28
CA VAL A 606 19.72 -18.82 -2.79
C VAL A 606 20.68 -18.41 -3.90
N GLU A 607 21.08 -19.33 -4.77
CA GLU A 607 21.89 -19.02 -5.96
C GLU A 607 21.09 -18.13 -6.95
N VAL A 608 19.79 -18.33 -7.05
CA VAL A 608 18.91 -17.46 -7.85
C VAL A 608 18.89 -16.04 -7.28
N ILE A 609 18.79 -15.88 -5.96
CA ILE A 609 18.88 -14.55 -5.31
C ILE A 609 20.25 -13.91 -5.59
N ALA A 610 21.35 -14.67 -5.56
CA ALA A 610 22.67 -14.14 -5.90
C ALA A 610 22.74 -13.59 -7.35
N GLN A 611 22.09 -14.28 -8.30
CA GLN A 611 21.99 -13.79 -9.69
C GLN A 611 21.14 -12.50 -9.79
N ILE A 612 20.05 -12.37 -9.02
CA ILE A 612 19.25 -11.16 -8.94
C ILE A 612 20.07 -10.02 -8.35
N ASN A 613 20.79 -10.26 -7.24
CA ASN A 613 21.68 -9.26 -6.63
C ASN A 613 22.77 -8.78 -7.61
N ALA A 614 23.27 -9.66 -8.47
CA ALA A 614 24.31 -9.34 -9.47
C ALA A 614 23.84 -8.34 -10.55
N LEU A 615 22.51 -8.10 -10.70
CA LEU A 615 21.99 -7.02 -11.55
C LEU A 615 22.32 -5.62 -11.01
N GLY A 616 22.71 -5.51 -9.73
CA GLY A 616 23.14 -4.28 -9.08
C GLY A 616 22.02 -3.33 -8.66
N TYR A 617 20.76 -3.64 -8.98
CA TYR A 617 19.57 -2.93 -8.51
C TYR A 617 19.06 -3.55 -7.21
N GLY A 618 18.59 -2.69 -6.29
CA GLY A 618 18.11 -3.15 -5.00
C GLY A 618 16.90 -2.36 -4.50
N LEU A 619 15.81 -2.25 -5.30
CA LEU A 619 14.62 -1.51 -4.86
C LEU A 619 13.59 -2.44 -4.24
N THR A 620 12.96 -3.33 -5.02
CA THR A 620 11.94 -4.25 -4.53
C THR A 620 12.20 -5.70 -4.98
N LEU A 621 11.83 -6.66 -4.11
CA LEU A 621 11.85 -8.09 -4.38
C LEU A 621 10.54 -8.72 -3.87
N GLY A 622 9.87 -9.49 -4.72
CA GLY A 622 8.79 -10.38 -4.33
C GLY A 622 9.29 -11.79 -4.06
N ILE A 623 8.75 -12.46 -3.05
CA ILE A 623 9.00 -13.88 -2.78
C ILE A 623 7.67 -14.58 -2.58
N GLN A 624 7.40 -15.62 -3.37
CA GLN A 624 6.18 -16.41 -3.28
C GLN A 624 6.53 -17.85 -2.85
N THR A 625 6.18 -18.21 -1.63
CA THR A 625 6.44 -19.54 -1.07
C THR A 625 5.55 -19.82 0.12
N ARG A 626 5.15 -21.06 0.35
CA ARG A 626 4.43 -21.48 1.56
C ARG A 626 5.34 -21.98 2.68
N ILE A 627 6.65 -21.94 2.47
CA ILE A 627 7.64 -22.40 3.43
C ILE A 627 8.30 -21.19 4.10
N ASP A 628 7.89 -20.88 5.33
CA ASP A 628 8.31 -19.70 6.08
C ASP A 628 9.85 -19.64 6.31
N SER A 629 10.48 -20.77 6.63
CA SER A 629 11.94 -20.84 6.79
C SER A 629 12.67 -20.49 5.48
N ARG A 630 12.14 -20.93 4.34
CA ARG A 630 12.67 -20.59 3.01
C ARG A 630 12.50 -19.11 2.71
N ALA A 631 11.33 -18.54 2.98
CA ALA A 631 11.08 -17.11 2.81
C ALA A 631 12.09 -16.26 3.59
N ARG A 632 12.35 -16.61 4.86
CA ARG A 632 13.36 -15.92 5.69
C ARG A 632 14.78 -16.06 5.16
N ALA A 633 15.18 -17.26 4.72
CA ALA A 633 16.50 -17.49 4.16
C ALA A 633 16.74 -16.68 2.89
N LEU A 634 15.77 -16.64 1.99
CA LEU A 634 15.82 -15.85 0.75
C LEU A 634 15.85 -14.35 1.03
N ALA A 635 15.03 -13.88 1.97
CA ALA A 635 15.02 -12.48 2.39
C ALA A 635 16.37 -12.06 2.99
N ALA A 636 17.01 -12.93 3.79
CA ALA A 636 18.32 -12.65 4.36
C ALA A 636 19.47 -12.63 3.34
N ALA A 637 19.33 -13.34 2.22
CA ALA A 637 20.32 -13.38 1.14
C ALA A 637 20.16 -12.21 0.13
N ALA A 638 19.02 -11.50 0.15
CA ALA A 638 18.73 -10.47 -0.82
C ALA A 638 19.34 -9.10 -0.42
N HIS A 639 19.94 -8.41 -1.38
CA HIS A 639 20.44 -7.04 -1.26
C HIS A 639 19.41 -6.09 -1.88
N VAL A 640 18.30 -5.87 -1.17
CA VAL A 640 17.14 -5.11 -1.67
C VAL A 640 16.51 -4.32 -0.54
N GLY A 641 16.12 -3.10 -0.83
CA GLY A 641 15.50 -2.23 0.16
C GLY A 641 14.14 -2.74 0.67
N ASN A 642 13.28 -3.26 -0.20
CA ASN A 642 11.93 -3.70 0.16
C ASN A 642 11.66 -5.12 -0.32
N ILE A 643 11.36 -6.02 0.61
CA ILE A 643 11.05 -7.42 0.33
C ILE A 643 9.59 -7.71 0.70
N TYR A 644 8.85 -8.29 -0.23
CA TYR A 644 7.42 -8.59 -0.10
C TYR A 644 7.18 -10.10 -0.23
N ILE A 645 6.69 -10.72 0.83
CA ILE A 645 6.45 -12.17 0.88
C ILE A 645 4.95 -12.44 0.73
N ASN A 646 4.59 -13.31 -0.23
CA ASN A 646 3.22 -13.76 -0.49
C ASN A 646 2.20 -12.62 -0.72
N ARG A 647 2.63 -11.59 -1.43
CA ARG A 647 1.80 -10.45 -1.86
C ARG A 647 2.39 -9.79 -3.10
N ASN A 648 1.65 -8.84 -3.68
CA ASN A 648 2.21 -7.96 -4.71
C ASN A 648 3.32 -7.06 -4.13
N MET A 649 4.20 -6.57 -4.98
CA MET A 649 5.38 -5.79 -4.62
C MET A 649 5.27 -4.30 -4.96
N ILE A 650 4.08 -3.82 -5.26
CA ILE A 650 3.79 -2.42 -5.54
C ILE A 650 3.05 -1.77 -4.36
N GLY A 651 3.35 -0.49 -4.15
CA GLY A 651 2.77 0.30 -3.07
C GLY A 651 3.41 0.01 -1.72
N ALA A 652 3.63 1.08 -0.97
CA ALA A 652 4.12 1.07 0.40
C ALA A 652 3.24 1.99 1.25
N VAL A 653 3.01 1.62 2.50
CA VAL A 653 2.25 2.43 3.43
C VAL A 653 3.21 3.29 4.23
N VAL A 654 3.06 4.60 4.14
CA VAL A 654 3.92 5.59 4.84
C VAL A 654 3.95 5.33 6.35
N GLY A 655 5.15 5.22 6.91
CA GLY A 655 5.36 4.93 8.33
C GLY A 655 5.14 3.47 8.73
N VAL A 656 4.73 2.59 7.80
CA VAL A 656 4.55 1.15 8.04
C VAL A 656 5.53 0.33 7.19
N GLN A 657 5.69 0.72 5.94
CA GLN A 657 6.60 0.10 4.98
C GLN A 657 7.48 1.18 4.35
N PRO A 658 8.50 1.71 5.07
CA PRO A 658 9.41 2.70 4.50
C PRO A 658 9.97 2.22 3.17
N PHE A 659 9.94 3.11 2.16
CA PHE A 659 10.26 2.76 0.79
C PHE A 659 11.55 3.43 0.30
N GLY A 660 12.42 2.64 -0.30
CA GLY A 660 13.68 3.09 -0.87
C GLY A 660 14.63 1.94 -1.13
N GLY A 661 15.55 2.17 -2.08
CA GLY A 661 16.49 1.16 -2.56
C GLY A 661 17.93 1.39 -2.14
N GLU A 662 18.78 0.46 -2.57
CA GLU A 662 20.24 0.50 -2.45
C GLU A 662 20.91 0.22 -3.80
N GLY A 663 22.21 0.36 -3.88
CA GLY A 663 22.96 0.13 -5.11
C GLY A 663 22.58 1.09 -6.24
N LEU A 664 22.16 0.55 -7.39
CA LEU A 664 21.69 1.37 -8.51
C LEU A 664 20.31 1.98 -8.28
N SER A 665 19.58 1.57 -7.24
CA SER A 665 18.20 1.98 -6.99
C SER A 665 18.05 3.10 -5.96
N GLY A 666 19.12 3.53 -5.32
CA GLY A 666 19.02 4.68 -4.40
C GLY A 666 20.17 4.80 -3.42
N THR A 667 20.17 5.92 -2.70
CA THR A 667 21.17 6.23 -1.68
C THR A 667 20.67 5.97 -0.24
N GLY A 668 19.35 5.71 -0.09
CA GLY A 668 18.71 5.86 1.21
C GLY A 668 18.86 7.28 1.81
N PRO A 669 18.31 7.49 3.00
CA PRO A 669 17.40 6.63 3.76
C PRO A 669 16.02 6.55 3.12
N LYS A 670 15.21 5.57 3.56
CA LYS A 670 13.91 5.26 2.97
C LYS A 670 12.85 6.33 3.25
N ALA A 671 12.16 6.77 2.21
CA ALA A 671 11.02 7.68 2.32
C ALA A 671 9.89 7.06 3.17
N GLY A 672 9.20 7.88 3.96
CA GLY A 672 8.16 7.41 4.88
C GLY A 672 8.70 6.59 6.03
N GLY A 673 9.99 6.66 6.33
CA GLY A 673 10.65 5.94 7.41
C GLY A 673 11.22 6.86 8.52
N PRO A 674 11.53 6.28 9.69
CA PRO A 674 11.96 7.04 10.88
C PRO A 674 13.34 7.68 10.75
N HIS A 675 14.11 7.32 9.74
CA HIS A 675 15.45 7.86 9.48
C HIS A 675 15.48 8.90 8.35
N TYR A 676 14.36 9.10 7.65
CA TYR A 676 14.35 9.94 6.45
C TYR A 676 14.63 11.41 6.75
N LEU A 677 13.94 11.97 7.73
CA LEU A 677 14.06 13.39 8.09
C LEU A 677 15.45 13.77 8.62
N VAL A 678 16.16 12.84 9.26
CA VAL A 678 17.53 13.10 9.78
C VAL A 678 18.48 13.51 8.66
N ARG A 679 18.31 12.99 7.44
CA ARG A 679 19.18 13.33 6.30
C ARG A 679 19.02 14.79 5.85
N PHE A 680 17.85 15.39 6.10
CA PHE A 680 17.59 16.82 5.84
C PHE A 680 18.16 17.75 6.90
N CYS A 681 18.70 17.21 8.01
CA CYS A 681 19.23 17.95 9.14
C CYS A 681 20.76 17.89 9.22
N ALA A 682 21.32 18.84 9.92
CA ALA A 682 22.67 18.78 10.47
C ALA A 682 22.61 18.51 11.98
N GLU A 683 23.60 17.80 12.51
CA GLU A 683 23.74 17.54 13.94
C GLU A 683 24.59 18.61 14.57
N GLN A 684 24.20 19.09 15.76
CA GLN A 684 24.95 20.03 16.56
C GLN A 684 25.03 19.55 18.01
N THR A 685 26.24 19.35 18.52
CA THR A 685 26.47 19.04 19.92
C THR A 685 26.83 20.33 20.67
N VAL A 686 26.14 20.57 21.78
CA VAL A 686 26.47 21.68 22.73
C VAL A 686 26.90 21.05 24.02
N THR A 687 28.16 21.36 24.43
CA THR A 687 28.74 20.98 25.70
C THR A 687 28.85 22.21 26.59
N VAL A 688 28.27 22.16 27.79
CA VAL A 688 28.33 23.21 28.78
C VAL A 688 29.13 22.73 29.99
N ASN A 689 30.27 23.39 30.26
CA ASN A 689 31.04 23.13 31.46
C ASN A 689 30.41 23.88 32.63
N THR A 690 29.64 23.19 33.47
CA THR A 690 28.94 23.74 34.62
C THR A 690 29.91 24.10 35.78
N THR A 691 31.09 23.47 35.81
CA THR A 691 32.11 23.79 36.86
C THR A 691 32.72 25.18 36.66
N ALA A 692 32.80 25.67 35.42
CA ALA A 692 33.30 27.02 35.12
C ALA A 692 32.34 28.12 35.61
N ALA A 693 31.07 27.81 35.83
CA ALA A 693 30.06 28.73 36.36
C ALA A 693 29.92 28.68 37.91
N GLY A 694 30.87 28.05 38.61
CA GLY A 694 30.87 27.97 40.07
C GLY A 694 30.41 26.62 40.65
N GLY A 695 30.19 25.61 39.83
CA GLY A 695 29.83 24.24 40.22
C GLY A 695 28.46 23.81 39.75
N ASN A 696 28.20 22.50 39.85
CA ASN A 696 26.92 21.89 39.51
C ASN A 696 26.07 21.75 40.80
N ALA A 697 25.05 22.61 40.95
CA ALA A 697 24.18 22.64 42.13
C ALA A 697 23.50 21.30 42.39
N ALA A 698 23.16 20.53 41.35
CA ALA A 698 22.53 19.21 41.49
C ALA A 698 23.50 18.15 42.04
N LEU A 699 24.80 18.21 41.69
CA LEU A 699 25.83 17.35 42.25
C LEU A 699 26.15 17.71 43.72
N LEU A 700 26.17 18.99 44.04
CA LEU A 700 26.39 19.46 45.40
C LEU A 700 25.20 19.10 46.31
N ALA A 701 23.99 19.14 45.82
CA ALA A 701 22.77 18.75 46.54
C ALA A 701 22.64 17.22 46.76
N GLY A 702 23.24 16.39 45.87
CA GLY A 702 23.21 14.93 45.93
C GLY A 702 24.41 14.31 46.70
N ALA A 703 25.37 15.12 47.14
CA ALA A 703 26.56 14.63 47.83
C ALA A 703 26.41 14.67 49.37
N GLY A 704 25.21 14.86 49.88
CA GLY A 704 24.86 14.85 51.30
C GLY A 704 24.22 13.54 51.75
#